data_cd4598909af3047658d1d5465b7a6c1f
#
_entry.id   cd4598909af3047658d1d5465b7a6c1f
#
_cell.length_a   1.000
_cell.length_b   1.000
_cell.length_c   1.000
_cell.angle_alpha   90.00
_cell.angle_beta   90.00
_cell.angle_gamma   90.00
#
_symmetry.space_group_name_H-M   'P 1'
#
loop_
_entity.id
_entity.type
_entity.pdbx_description
1 polymer ?
#
loop_
_entity_poly.entity_id
_entity_poly.type
_entity_poly.pdbx_seq_one_letter_code
_entity_poly.pdbx_strand_id
1 'polypeptide(L)'
;MGADHAERRLVAILAADIVGYSRLIEADEAGTLAAMKALRSNVTNPLLAEYHGRIVKLMGDGAIMEFGSVVDAVTCAVALQKGFAAHQATVPPERRIIFRMGVNLGDVVVEGDDLLGDGVNVAARLEQLCDSGGLFVSGTAYDQLPGKFELPLEFVGERHVKNITRPVRAYRVKFEGSLGSISETKIGRWRRWGIVAAIFLIAAVSIGSAFWFWPRETSAETAMIARMKFPLPDKPSIAVLPIEDFSAGPEQSYFADGITEDVITELSKVPGIFVIARHSAFTYKGIPTKVQEVAEDLGVRYVLEGNLRRDGDQLRIEAQLIDAIGNHTLWDKHFDGVNANIFALQRKIIGEIVTTLPVDYVATQAAEPQLAETSPEAYDALLQGWGRLRRNTDSDMLKAITLFDKTVSLDPYYSRAHAALAAANWQVALSCWDTGNLAFRNALQRVDQSLPMAMLSQCPLAYSISSEVLAAHGRYNQALIEIDRALSLDPNEPENHIRKAKYLNATGRAAEAEQEVRLAMRLDPKYPPDYLRTLAIAQFHQERYENAVETLRFLTALQWDVADDYVTLASGLGHLNRTSGVQLNIAKFNGIAVRAGRAPLSVQAVAWRWYDDMFDYNPLYRDRLLEGLRKAGVPEGAGTDIPYDTYARPVSRINGEYTVNGAAKVATMSVKRLYDDGAKLIDVRSTVTFNRSHVPGAVSLPAASALSSDTLSQVAGRDDKVIFACQGKYCVDAAFASAKALAWGYNQVFYFAEGFPGWIDAGYPMETTPRR
;
A
#
# COMPACT_ATOMS: atom_id res chain seq x y z
N MET A 1 -31.04 5.88 15.62
CA MET A 1 -30.85 4.75 14.71
C MET A 1 -29.78 3.87 15.36
N GLY A 2 -30.14 2.64 15.73
CA GLY A 2 -29.31 1.81 16.59
C GLY A 2 -28.04 1.39 15.89
N ALA A 3 -26.95 1.36 16.64
CA ALA A 3 -25.71 0.71 16.25
C ALA A 3 -26.00 -0.78 16.07
N ASP A 4 -25.77 -1.29 14.87
CA ASP A 4 -25.77 -2.72 14.59
C ASP A 4 -24.58 -3.34 15.37
N HIS A 5 -24.87 -3.94 16.51
CA HIS A 5 -23.89 -4.70 17.26
C HIS A 5 -23.66 -6.02 16.51
N ALA A 6 -22.49 -6.16 15.87
CA ALA A 6 -22.05 -7.42 15.31
C ALA A 6 -22.11 -8.51 16.38
N GLU A 7 -22.99 -9.49 16.21
CA GLU A 7 -23.21 -10.57 17.19
C GLU A 7 -22.05 -11.55 17.14
N ARG A 8 -21.32 -11.69 18.26
CA ARG A 8 -20.27 -12.71 18.40
C ARG A 8 -20.85 -13.95 19.04
N ARG A 9 -20.56 -15.11 18.46
CA ARG A 9 -20.96 -16.39 19.02
C ARG A 9 -19.93 -17.49 18.79
N LEU A 10 -19.89 -18.45 19.69
CA LEU A 10 -19.04 -19.64 19.59
C LEU A 10 -19.80 -20.72 18.80
N VAL A 11 -19.25 -21.14 17.66
CA VAL A 11 -19.89 -22.13 16.78
C VAL A 11 -18.90 -23.19 16.30
N ALA A 12 -19.39 -24.36 15.95
CA ALA A 12 -18.61 -25.36 15.24
C ALA A 12 -18.70 -25.12 13.74
N ILE A 13 -17.54 -25.04 13.09
CA ILE A 13 -17.38 -24.70 11.68
C ILE A 13 -16.78 -25.90 10.96
N LEU A 14 -17.43 -26.33 9.89
CA LEU A 14 -16.93 -27.35 8.96
C LEU A 14 -16.57 -26.67 7.65
N ALA A 15 -15.29 -26.72 7.27
CA ALA A 15 -14.82 -26.35 5.93
C ALA A 15 -14.65 -27.62 5.10
N ALA A 16 -15.09 -27.58 3.86
CA ALA A 16 -14.94 -28.68 2.90
C ALA A 16 -14.51 -28.13 1.54
N ASP A 17 -13.58 -28.82 0.87
CA ASP A 17 -13.03 -28.43 -0.43
C ASP A 17 -12.83 -29.66 -1.33
N ILE A 18 -12.92 -29.47 -2.66
CA ILE A 18 -12.82 -30.55 -3.66
C ILE A 18 -11.37 -30.72 -4.10
N VAL A 19 -10.84 -31.91 -3.92
CA VAL A 19 -9.47 -32.26 -4.36
C VAL A 19 -9.36 -32.28 -5.88
N GLY A 20 -8.50 -31.42 -6.43
CA GLY A 20 -8.22 -31.39 -7.86
C GLY A 20 -9.40 -30.89 -8.72
N TYR A 21 -10.17 -29.94 -8.22
CA TYR A 21 -11.33 -29.35 -8.88
C TYR A 21 -11.02 -28.85 -10.31
N SER A 22 -9.93 -28.10 -10.50
CA SER A 22 -9.52 -27.59 -11.81
C SER A 22 -9.36 -28.74 -12.85
N ARG A 23 -8.72 -29.84 -12.45
CA ARG A 23 -8.56 -31.03 -13.32
C ARG A 23 -9.90 -31.67 -13.70
N LEU A 24 -10.85 -31.69 -12.78
CA LEU A 24 -12.20 -32.26 -13.05
C LEU A 24 -12.99 -31.39 -14.02
N ILE A 25 -12.89 -30.06 -13.85
CA ILE A 25 -13.51 -29.07 -14.75
C ILE A 25 -12.88 -29.12 -16.14
N GLU A 26 -11.53 -29.15 -16.22
CA GLU A 26 -10.83 -29.27 -17.50
C GLU A 26 -11.21 -30.56 -18.27
N ALA A 27 -11.44 -31.66 -17.56
CA ALA A 27 -11.79 -32.92 -18.17
C ALA A 27 -13.27 -32.98 -18.64
N ASP A 28 -14.21 -32.42 -17.88
CA ASP A 28 -15.65 -32.38 -18.17
C ASP A 28 -16.37 -31.37 -17.28
N GLU A 29 -16.43 -30.11 -17.70
CA GLU A 29 -17.03 -29.03 -16.93
C GLU A 29 -18.52 -29.28 -16.64
N ALA A 30 -19.28 -29.54 -17.66
CA ALA A 30 -20.74 -29.72 -17.52
C ALA A 30 -21.10 -30.95 -16.65
N GLY A 31 -20.36 -32.05 -16.83
CA GLY A 31 -20.54 -33.26 -16.03
C GLY A 31 -20.11 -33.06 -14.57
N THR A 32 -19.01 -32.34 -14.31
CA THR A 32 -18.54 -32.05 -12.97
C THR A 32 -19.52 -31.16 -12.21
N LEU A 33 -20.00 -30.07 -12.82
CA LEU A 33 -21.00 -29.19 -12.23
C LEU A 33 -22.33 -29.91 -11.93
N ALA A 34 -22.77 -30.79 -12.85
CA ALA A 34 -23.99 -31.63 -12.64
C ALA A 34 -23.78 -32.61 -11.47
N ALA A 35 -22.61 -33.25 -11.38
CA ALA A 35 -22.27 -34.17 -10.29
C ALA A 35 -22.19 -33.44 -8.93
N MET A 36 -21.58 -32.25 -8.86
CA MET A 36 -21.57 -31.42 -7.65
C MET A 36 -22.97 -31.05 -7.19
N LYS A 37 -23.85 -30.64 -8.12
CA LYS A 37 -25.24 -30.33 -7.83
C LYS A 37 -26.00 -31.56 -7.31
N ALA A 38 -25.78 -32.73 -7.88
CA ALA A 38 -26.38 -33.99 -7.43
C ALA A 38 -25.87 -34.37 -6.02
N LEU A 39 -24.56 -34.29 -5.75
CA LEU A 39 -24.01 -34.56 -4.42
C LEU A 39 -24.55 -33.61 -3.36
N ARG A 40 -24.69 -32.33 -3.69
CA ARG A 40 -25.30 -31.34 -2.79
C ARG A 40 -26.77 -31.68 -2.49
N SER A 41 -27.56 -31.96 -3.52
CA SER A 41 -28.98 -32.24 -3.37
C SER A 41 -29.26 -33.54 -2.66
N ASN A 42 -28.52 -34.63 -3.00
CA ASN A 42 -28.81 -35.97 -2.57
C ASN A 42 -28.07 -36.42 -1.30
N VAL A 43 -26.93 -35.75 -0.97
CA VAL A 43 -26.10 -36.13 0.15
C VAL A 43 -25.95 -34.96 1.13
N THR A 44 -25.46 -33.78 0.67
CA THR A 44 -25.11 -32.69 1.58
C THR A 44 -26.32 -32.09 2.28
N ASN A 45 -27.34 -31.68 1.55
CA ASN A 45 -28.50 -31.03 2.15
C ASN A 45 -29.30 -31.93 3.12
N PRO A 46 -29.56 -33.22 2.82
CA PRO A 46 -30.24 -34.12 3.76
C PRO A 46 -29.45 -34.32 5.05
N LEU A 47 -28.12 -34.53 4.97
CA LEU A 47 -27.28 -34.74 6.14
C LEU A 47 -27.13 -33.46 6.97
N LEU A 48 -27.03 -32.30 6.35
CA LEU A 48 -27.03 -31.03 7.09
C LEU A 48 -28.32 -30.83 7.88
N ALA A 49 -29.47 -31.17 7.27
CA ALA A 49 -30.75 -31.08 7.98
C ALA A 49 -30.82 -32.06 9.15
N GLU A 50 -30.34 -33.31 8.99
CA GLU A 50 -30.28 -34.34 10.02
C GLU A 50 -29.42 -33.95 11.22
N TYR A 51 -28.24 -33.31 10.97
CA TYR A 51 -27.29 -32.91 11.99
C TYR A 51 -27.39 -31.41 12.37
N HIS A 52 -28.50 -30.76 12.10
CA HIS A 52 -28.81 -29.37 12.49
C HIS A 52 -27.77 -28.35 12.00
N GLY A 53 -27.12 -28.63 10.84
CA GLY A 53 -26.17 -27.76 10.19
C GLY A 53 -26.79 -26.88 9.12
N ARG A 54 -26.12 -25.80 8.74
CA ARG A 54 -26.48 -24.97 7.60
C ARG A 54 -25.26 -24.61 6.77
N ILE A 55 -25.45 -24.43 5.47
CA ILE A 55 -24.42 -23.85 4.61
C ILE A 55 -24.43 -22.34 4.83
N VAL A 56 -23.26 -21.80 5.18
CA VAL A 56 -23.03 -20.36 5.34
C VAL A 56 -22.55 -19.76 4.04
N LYS A 57 -21.58 -20.41 3.39
CA LYS A 57 -20.95 -19.90 2.19
C LYS A 57 -20.56 -21.02 1.22
N LEU A 58 -20.77 -20.76 -0.06
CA LEU A 58 -20.25 -21.58 -1.15
C LEU A 58 -19.18 -20.81 -1.89
N MET A 59 -18.01 -21.42 -2.08
CA MET A 59 -16.83 -20.81 -2.68
C MET A 59 -16.34 -21.68 -3.85
N GLY A 60 -17.05 -21.64 -4.99
CA GLY A 60 -16.68 -22.44 -6.16
C GLY A 60 -16.63 -23.93 -5.88
N ASP A 61 -15.45 -24.45 -5.53
CA ASP A 61 -15.13 -25.84 -5.15
C ASP A 61 -15.27 -26.13 -3.66
N GLY A 62 -15.38 -25.11 -2.80
CA GLY A 62 -15.45 -25.23 -1.35
C GLY A 62 -16.80 -24.82 -0.75
N ALA A 63 -17.02 -25.21 0.51
CA ALA A 63 -18.18 -24.80 1.30
C ALA A 63 -17.82 -24.62 2.77
N ILE A 64 -18.38 -23.58 3.39
CA ILE A 64 -18.35 -23.37 4.85
C ILE A 64 -19.74 -23.67 5.40
N MET A 65 -19.78 -24.51 6.45
CA MET A 65 -21.00 -24.94 7.11
C MET A 65 -20.89 -24.69 8.61
N GLU A 66 -21.99 -24.34 9.21
CA GLU A 66 -22.11 -24.01 10.63
C GLU A 66 -22.98 -25.03 11.37
N PHE A 67 -22.58 -25.35 12.61
CA PHE A 67 -23.30 -26.22 13.53
C PHE A 67 -23.31 -25.63 14.94
N GLY A 68 -24.39 -25.84 15.64
CA GLY A 68 -24.51 -25.49 17.06
C GLY A 68 -23.71 -26.42 18.00
N SER A 69 -23.24 -27.57 17.50
CA SER A 69 -22.53 -28.60 18.26
C SER A 69 -21.33 -29.14 17.50
N VAL A 70 -20.19 -29.29 18.19
CA VAL A 70 -18.99 -29.94 17.62
C VAL A 70 -19.25 -31.40 17.28
N VAL A 71 -20.06 -32.09 18.11
CA VAL A 71 -20.39 -33.50 17.90
C VAL A 71 -21.17 -33.64 16.60
N ASP A 72 -22.18 -32.77 16.37
CA ASP A 72 -22.97 -32.78 15.15
C ASP A 72 -22.10 -32.45 13.93
N ALA A 73 -21.21 -31.47 14.03
CA ALA A 73 -20.29 -31.10 12.97
C ALA A 73 -19.37 -32.24 12.54
N VAL A 74 -18.74 -32.94 13.50
CA VAL A 74 -17.81 -34.03 13.23
C VAL A 74 -18.56 -35.28 12.73
N THR A 75 -19.72 -35.58 13.31
CA THR A 75 -20.55 -36.73 12.90
C THR A 75 -21.11 -36.51 11.49
N CYS A 76 -21.60 -35.29 11.20
CA CYS A 76 -22.03 -34.90 9.87
C CYS A 76 -20.88 -34.99 8.85
N ALA A 77 -19.69 -34.52 9.17
CA ALA A 77 -18.53 -34.59 8.29
C ALA A 77 -18.16 -36.04 7.92
N VAL A 78 -18.21 -36.96 8.90
CA VAL A 78 -18.01 -38.40 8.65
C VAL A 78 -19.13 -38.98 7.79
N ALA A 79 -20.38 -38.62 8.07
CA ALA A 79 -21.54 -39.07 7.27
C ALA A 79 -21.46 -38.54 5.83
N LEU A 80 -21.01 -37.29 5.64
CA LEU A 80 -20.79 -36.70 4.32
C LEU A 80 -19.72 -37.46 3.54
N GLN A 81 -18.58 -37.78 4.12
CA GLN A 81 -17.52 -38.55 3.46
C GLN A 81 -18.00 -39.93 3.02
N LYS A 82 -18.73 -40.63 3.92
CA LYS A 82 -19.33 -41.94 3.60
C LYS A 82 -20.41 -41.83 2.51
N GLY A 83 -21.28 -40.83 2.60
CA GLY A 83 -22.34 -40.55 1.62
C GLY A 83 -21.80 -40.22 0.25
N PHE A 84 -20.75 -39.39 0.16
CA PHE A 84 -20.08 -39.09 -1.11
C PHE A 84 -19.43 -40.34 -1.73
N ALA A 85 -18.75 -41.16 -0.94
CA ALA A 85 -18.16 -42.40 -1.42
C ALA A 85 -19.21 -43.38 -1.90
N ALA A 86 -20.33 -43.57 -1.21
CA ALA A 86 -21.44 -44.45 -1.59
C ALA A 86 -22.14 -43.95 -2.85
N HIS A 87 -22.44 -42.65 -2.97
CA HIS A 87 -23.10 -42.06 -4.11
C HIS A 87 -22.30 -42.17 -5.40
N GLN A 88 -20.98 -42.19 -5.28
CA GLN A 88 -20.04 -42.26 -6.41
C GLN A 88 -19.42 -43.66 -6.59
N ALA A 89 -19.95 -44.71 -5.96
CA ALA A 89 -19.38 -46.06 -6.03
C ALA A 89 -19.20 -46.58 -7.45
N THR A 90 -20.15 -46.22 -8.36
CA THR A 90 -20.16 -46.61 -9.79
C THR A 90 -19.42 -45.65 -10.71
N VAL A 91 -18.98 -44.51 -10.20
CA VAL A 91 -18.23 -43.50 -10.98
C VAL A 91 -16.74 -43.91 -11.09
N PRO A 92 -16.14 -43.84 -12.29
CA PRO A 92 -14.71 -44.13 -12.47
C PRO A 92 -13.84 -43.30 -11.53
N PRO A 93 -12.77 -43.87 -10.95
CA PRO A 93 -11.94 -43.20 -9.93
C PRO A 93 -11.42 -41.82 -10.35
N GLU A 94 -11.06 -41.64 -11.62
CA GLU A 94 -10.56 -40.42 -12.22
C GLU A 94 -11.59 -39.29 -12.32
N ARG A 95 -12.90 -39.64 -12.26
CA ARG A 95 -14.04 -38.69 -12.33
C ARG A 95 -14.71 -38.46 -10.97
N ARG A 96 -14.24 -39.13 -9.91
CA ARG A 96 -14.83 -38.99 -8.57
C ARG A 96 -14.50 -37.65 -7.96
N ILE A 97 -15.48 -37.00 -7.37
CA ILE A 97 -15.36 -35.80 -6.60
C ILE A 97 -14.98 -36.19 -5.15
N ILE A 98 -13.77 -35.92 -4.74
CA ILE A 98 -13.23 -36.25 -3.41
C ILE A 98 -13.11 -34.98 -2.61
N PHE A 99 -13.60 -34.96 -1.37
CA PHE A 99 -13.53 -33.79 -0.51
C PHE A 99 -12.45 -33.97 0.57
N ARG A 100 -11.80 -32.86 0.94
CA ARG A 100 -11.06 -32.69 2.19
C ARG A 100 -11.92 -31.91 3.16
N MET A 101 -11.83 -32.21 4.46
CA MET A 101 -12.67 -31.54 5.45
C MET A 101 -11.89 -31.16 6.70
N GLY A 102 -12.21 -29.99 7.28
CA GLY A 102 -11.64 -29.48 8.52
C GLY A 102 -12.73 -28.96 9.45
N VAL A 103 -12.72 -29.42 10.72
CA VAL A 103 -13.67 -28.93 11.75
C VAL A 103 -12.94 -28.16 12.83
N ASN A 104 -13.48 -27.00 13.18
CA ASN A 104 -13.01 -26.16 14.25
C ASN A 104 -14.14 -25.64 15.14
N LEU A 105 -13.88 -25.44 16.42
CA LEU A 105 -14.73 -24.68 17.33
C LEU A 105 -14.07 -23.33 17.60
N GLY A 106 -14.75 -22.25 17.27
CA GLY A 106 -14.18 -20.91 17.45
C GLY A 106 -15.22 -19.80 17.48
N ASP A 107 -14.79 -18.64 17.95
CA ASP A 107 -15.60 -17.43 17.94
C ASP A 107 -15.73 -16.88 16.52
N VAL A 108 -16.93 -16.49 16.14
CA VAL A 108 -17.25 -15.87 14.87
C VAL A 108 -18.08 -14.61 15.07
N VAL A 109 -17.96 -13.71 14.13
CA VAL A 109 -18.82 -12.54 13.98
C VAL A 109 -19.83 -12.84 12.88
N VAL A 110 -21.11 -12.65 13.17
CA VAL A 110 -22.20 -12.85 12.21
C VAL A 110 -22.47 -11.52 11.51
N GLU A 111 -22.35 -11.51 10.19
CA GLU A 111 -22.68 -10.34 9.36
C GLU A 111 -23.68 -10.80 8.27
N GLY A 112 -24.98 -10.54 8.52
CA GLY A 112 -26.05 -11.08 7.69
C GLY A 112 -26.06 -12.62 7.70
N ASP A 113 -25.92 -13.26 6.55
CA ASP A 113 -25.83 -14.72 6.41
C ASP A 113 -24.39 -15.26 6.42
N ASP A 114 -23.35 -14.40 6.46
CA ASP A 114 -21.93 -14.78 6.46
C ASP A 114 -21.34 -14.90 7.86
N LEU A 115 -20.27 -15.69 7.99
CA LEU A 115 -19.49 -15.84 9.22
C LEU A 115 -18.05 -15.37 8.98
N LEU A 116 -17.59 -14.45 9.82
CA LEU A 116 -16.25 -13.88 9.79
C LEU A 116 -15.50 -14.18 11.09
N GLY A 117 -14.17 -14.32 11.00
CA GLY A 117 -13.29 -14.44 12.17
C GLY A 117 -12.30 -15.60 12.08
N ASP A 118 -11.42 -15.67 13.09
CA ASP A 118 -10.34 -16.66 13.16
C ASP A 118 -10.85 -18.10 13.20
N GLY A 119 -12.06 -18.32 13.76
CA GLY A 119 -12.68 -19.63 13.80
C GLY A 119 -12.89 -20.24 12.43
N VAL A 120 -13.31 -19.45 11.43
CA VAL A 120 -13.51 -19.88 10.04
C VAL A 120 -12.17 -20.17 9.39
N ASN A 121 -11.18 -19.30 9.61
CA ASN A 121 -9.84 -19.45 9.06
C ASN A 121 -9.15 -20.74 9.52
N VAL A 122 -9.29 -21.10 10.81
CA VAL A 122 -8.75 -22.36 11.35
C VAL A 122 -9.38 -23.57 10.66
N ALA A 123 -10.71 -23.61 10.50
CA ALA A 123 -11.41 -24.72 9.84
C ALA A 123 -10.93 -24.89 8.39
N ALA A 124 -10.84 -23.81 7.60
CA ALA A 124 -10.34 -23.82 6.22
C ALA A 124 -8.89 -24.28 6.13
N ARG A 125 -8.02 -23.90 7.08
CA ARG A 125 -6.62 -24.34 7.08
C ARG A 125 -6.47 -25.82 7.48
N LEU A 126 -7.28 -26.33 8.40
CA LEU A 126 -7.30 -27.77 8.72
C LEU A 126 -7.76 -28.59 7.52
N GLU A 127 -8.73 -28.08 6.77
CA GLU A 127 -9.18 -28.69 5.51
C GLU A 127 -7.99 -28.80 4.54
N GLN A 128 -7.22 -27.71 4.30
CA GLN A 128 -6.07 -27.71 3.38
C GLN A 128 -4.96 -28.67 3.79
N LEU A 129 -4.78 -28.90 5.09
CA LEU A 129 -3.79 -29.85 5.65
C LEU A 129 -4.28 -31.30 5.62
N CYS A 130 -5.56 -31.52 5.34
CA CYS A 130 -6.15 -32.83 5.40
C CYS A 130 -5.86 -33.68 4.16
N ASP A 131 -5.66 -34.98 4.35
CA ASP A 131 -5.52 -35.92 3.24
C ASP A 131 -6.82 -36.00 2.41
N SER A 132 -6.69 -36.34 1.13
CA SER A 132 -7.82 -36.55 0.23
C SER A 132 -8.81 -37.56 0.81
N GLY A 133 -10.09 -37.20 0.91
CA GLY A 133 -11.12 -38.03 1.51
C GLY A 133 -11.08 -38.11 3.04
N GLY A 134 -10.24 -37.31 3.69
CA GLY A 134 -10.05 -37.30 5.12
C GLY A 134 -10.87 -36.23 5.87
N LEU A 135 -10.71 -36.24 7.20
CA LEU A 135 -11.30 -35.26 8.11
C LEU A 135 -10.32 -34.92 9.23
N PHE A 136 -9.98 -33.64 9.34
CA PHE A 136 -9.20 -33.11 10.46
C PHE A 136 -10.07 -32.29 11.44
N VAL A 137 -9.71 -32.35 12.71
CA VAL A 137 -10.40 -31.66 13.80
C VAL A 137 -9.40 -30.82 14.58
N SER A 138 -9.72 -29.58 14.92
CA SER A 138 -8.88 -28.72 15.77
C SER A 138 -8.81 -29.22 17.20
N GLY A 139 -7.79 -28.80 17.95
CA GLY A 139 -7.69 -29.09 19.38
C GLY A 139 -8.87 -28.56 20.20
N THR A 140 -9.38 -27.37 19.87
CA THR A 140 -10.55 -26.77 20.52
C THR A 140 -11.81 -27.60 20.32
N ALA A 141 -12.00 -28.14 19.12
CA ALA A 141 -13.10 -29.03 18.82
C ALA A 141 -12.87 -30.43 19.44
N TYR A 142 -11.65 -30.97 19.37
CA TYR A 142 -11.31 -32.25 19.97
C TYR A 142 -11.64 -32.30 21.48
N ASP A 143 -11.32 -31.23 22.21
CA ASP A 143 -11.54 -31.15 23.67
C ASP A 143 -13.03 -31.24 24.06
N GLN A 144 -13.98 -31.11 23.11
CA GLN A 144 -15.43 -31.25 23.31
C GLN A 144 -16.00 -32.63 22.94
N LEU A 145 -15.19 -33.52 22.36
CA LEU A 145 -15.60 -34.83 21.83
C LEU A 145 -15.52 -36.00 22.85
N PRO A 146 -14.62 -36.01 23.90
CA PRO A 146 -14.44 -37.17 24.76
C PRO A 146 -15.74 -37.66 25.39
N GLY A 147 -16.03 -38.96 25.25
CA GLY A 147 -17.24 -39.60 25.76
C GLY A 147 -18.52 -39.31 24.96
N LYS A 148 -18.47 -38.53 23.90
CA LYS A 148 -19.62 -38.16 23.08
C LYS A 148 -19.46 -38.56 21.59
N PHE A 149 -18.25 -39.00 21.19
CA PHE A 149 -17.92 -39.38 19.82
C PHE A 149 -17.11 -40.70 19.86
N GLU A 150 -17.54 -41.70 19.07
CA GLU A 150 -17.05 -43.09 19.21
C GLU A 150 -15.86 -43.45 18.30
N LEU A 151 -15.61 -42.66 17.22
CA LEU A 151 -14.53 -42.97 16.30
C LEU A 151 -13.16 -42.52 16.84
N PRO A 152 -12.09 -43.31 16.57
CA PRO A 152 -10.76 -42.96 17.07
C PRO A 152 -10.21 -41.72 16.36
N LEU A 153 -9.65 -40.81 17.18
CA LEU A 153 -8.95 -39.61 16.72
C LEU A 153 -7.44 -39.77 16.97
N GLU A 154 -6.65 -39.58 15.93
CA GLU A 154 -5.21 -39.66 15.98
C GLU A 154 -4.61 -38.24 16.01
N PHE A 155 -3.75 -37.96 16.99
CA PHE A 155 -3.03 -36.68 17.03
C PHE A 155 -2.00 -36.61 15.92
N VAL A 156 -2.10 -35.59 15.04
CA VAL A 156 -1.24 -35.40 13.87
C VAL A 156 -0.14 -34.37 14.14
N GLY A 157 -0.16 -33.74 15.31
CA GLY A 157 0.82 -32.75 15.75
C GLY A 157 0.23 -31.32 15.83
N GLU A 158 1.09 -30.42 16.27
CA GLU A 158 0.80 -28.99 16.26
C GLU A 158 1.20 -28.39 14.91
N ARG A 159 0.30 -27.60 14.32
CA ARG A 159 0.50 -26.98 13.02
C ARG A 159 0.49 -25.46 13.16
N HIS A 160 1.55 -24.81 12.69
CA HIS A 160 1.56 -23.37 12.50
C HIS A 160 0.68 -23.02 11.31
N VAL A 161 -0.38 -22.29 11.58
CA VAL A 161 -1.37 -21.89 10.58
C VAL A 161 -1.13 -20.41 10.25
N LYS A 162 -1.04 -20.10 8.96
CA LYS A 162 -0.79 -18.72 8.47
C LYS A 162 -1.81 -17.76 9.09
N ASN A 163 -1.34 -16.65 9.66
CA ASN A 163 -2.12 -15.61 10.34
C ASN A 163 -2.73 -15.99 11.70
N ILE A 164 -2.32 -17.12 12.32
CA ILE A 164 -2.75 -17.50 13.68
C ILE A 164 -1.50 -17.59 14.55
N THR A 165 -1.48 -16.78 15.61
CA THR A 165 -0.29 -16.60 16.48
C THR A 165 0.06 -17.85 17.29
N ARG A 166 -0.90 -18.74 17.55
CA ARG A 166 -0.70 -19.98 18.32
C ARG A 166 -0.79 -21.19 17.42
N PRO A 167 0.09 -22.21 17.60
CA PRO A 167 -0.03 -23.46 16.85
C PRO A 167 -1.37 -24.14 17.14
N VAL A 168 -1.98 -24.69 16.10
CA VAL A 168 -3.25 -25.40 16.18
C VAL A 168 -2.97 -26.89 16.32
N ARG A 169 -3.44 -27.51 17.39
CA ARG A 169 -3.42 -28.97 17.53
C ARG A 169 -4.38 -29.58 16.51
N ALA A 170 -3.91 -30.52 15.68
CA ALA A 170 -4.70 -31.19 14.66
C ALA A 170 -4.85 -32.69 14.98
N TYR A 171 -6.07 -33.18 14.82
CA TYR A 171 -6.43 -34.57 15.03
C TYR A 171 -7.10 -35.13 13.78
N ARG A 172 -6.67 -36.33 13.33
CA ARG A 172 -7.28 -37.06 12.21
C ARG A 172 -8.38 -37.99 12.74
N VAL A 173 -9.55 -37.95 12.14
CA VAL A 173 -10.63 -38.90 12.43
C VAL A 173 -10.42 -40.18 11.60
N LYS A 174 -10.37 -41.35 12.24
CA LYS A 174 -10.24 -42.66 11.57
C LYS A 174 -11.63 -43.27 11.41
N PHE A 175 -12.07 -43.47 10.17
CA PHE A 175 -13.33 -44.11 9.81
C PHE A 175 -13.18 -45.02 8.61
N GLU A 176 -13.99 -46.08 8.52
CA GLU A 176 -14.04 -46.97 7.37
C GLU A 176 -14.63 -46.22 6.17
N GLY A 177 -13.86 -46.15 5.07
CA GLY A 177 -14.18 -45.37 3.86
C GLY A 177 -13.17 -44.33 3.48
N SER A 178 -12.14 -44.05 4.35
CA SER A 178 -10.98 -43.26 3.94
C SER A 178 -10.11 -44.08 2.98
N LEU A 179 -9.95 -43.59 1.73
CA LEU A 179 -9.11 -44.24 0.69
C LEU A 179 -7.63 -44.15 1.09
N GLY A 180 -7.18 -45.01 2.02
CA GLY A 180 -5.81 -45.02 2.54
C GLY A 180 -5.42 -46.18 3.41
N SER A 181 -6.01 -47.40 3.25
CA SER A 181 -5.46 -48.60 3.89
C SER A 181 -5.61 -49.84 3.00
N ILE A 182 -4.54 -50.21 2.32
CA ILE A 182 -4.42 -51.53 1.69
C ILE A 182 -4.14 -52.54 2.81
N SER A 183 -5.14 -53.36 3.12
CA SER A 183 -5.05 -54.44 4.11
C SER A 183 -4.19 -55.59 3.58
N GLU A 184 -3.17 -55.96 4.34
CA GLU A 184 -2.34 -57.15 4.06
C GLU A 184 -3.09 -58.44 4.35
N THR A 185 -3.37 -59.23 3.30
CA THR A 185 -3.81 -60.63 3.42
C THR A 185 -2.62 -61.58 3.47
N LYS A 186 -2.57 -62.41 4.53
CA LYS A 186 -1.54 -63.44 4.73
C LYS A 186 -1.66 -64.56 3.69
N ILE A 187 -0.62 -64.79 2.91
CA ILE A 187 -0.43 -65.98 2.06
C ILE A 187 0.83 -66.76 2.48
N GLY A 188 0.65 -68.09 2.53
CA GLY A 188 1.48 -69.12 3.16
C GLY A 188 2.95 -69.26 2.71
N ARG A 189 3.67 -69.87 3.58
CA ARG A 189 5.10 -69.79 3.89
C ARG A 189 6.07 -70.70 3.10
N TRP A 190 5.72 -71.30 1.98
CA TRP A 190 6.60 -72.35 1.38
C TRP A 190 6.97 -72.22 -0.11
N ARG A 191 6.78 -71.10 -0.79
CA ARG A 191 7.32 -70.80 -2.14
C ARG A 191 8.24 -69.57 -2.19
N ARG A 192 8.86 -69.22 -1.07
CA ARG A 192 9.44 -67.89 -0.89
C ARG A 192 10.87 -67.66 -1.37
N TRP A 193 11.66 -68.64 -1.68
CA TRP A 193 13.08 -68.43 -1.94
C TRP A 193 13.42 -68.14 -3.43
N GLY A 194 12.64 -68.60 -4.40
CA GLY A 194 12.81 -68.25 -5.82
C GLY A 194 12.19 -66.92 -6.25
N ILE A 195 11.10 -66.50 -5.56
CA ILE A 195 10.43 -65.23 -5.82
C ILE A 195 11.15 -64.07 -5.11
N VAL A 196 11.79 -64.30 -3.97
CA VAL A 196 12.53 -63.29 -3.22
C VAL A 196 13.72 -62.75 -4.00
N ALA A 197 14.47 -63.59 -4.74
CA ALA A 197 15.58 -63.12 -5.58
C ALA A 197 15.11 -62.31 -6.79
N ALA A 198 13.98 -62.67 -7.41
CA ALA A 198 13.39 -61.91 -8.53
C ALA A 198 12.78 -60.59 -8.03
N ILE A 199 12.11 -60.62 -6.83
CA ILE A 199 11.55 -59.41 -6.21
C ILE A 199 12.67 -58.47 -5.75
N PHE A 200 13.79 -58.97 -5.21
CA PHE A 200 14.95 -58.14 -4.88
C PHE A 200 15.62 -57.54 -6.13
N LEU A 201 15.66 -58.23 -7.25
CA LEU A 201 16.16 -57.67 -8.48
C LEU A 201 15.23 -56.63 -9.10
N ILE A 202 13.90 -56.91 -9.08
CA ILE A 202 12.87 -55.97 -9.52
C ILE A 202 12.77 -54.78 -8.53
N ALA A 203 12.89 -55.04 -7.26
CA ALA A 203 12.93 -53.96 -6.25
C ALA A 203 14.22 -53.12 -6.36
N ALA A 204 15.37 -53.70 -6.63
CA ALA A 204 16.62 -52.99 -6.87
C ALA A 204 16.56 -52.17 -8.17
N VAL A 205 15.97 -52.71 -9.24
CA VAL A 205 15.75 -51.98 -10.51
C VAL A 205 14.65 -50.93 -10.34
N SER A 206 13.58 -51.22 -9.59
CA SER A 206 12.50 -50.26 -9.30
C SER A 206 12.96 -49.18 -8.33
N ILE A 207 13.77 -49.51 -7.32
CA ILE A 207 14.40 -48.55 -6.41
C ILE A 207 15.46 -47.72 -7.17
N GLY A 208 16.25 -48.36 -8.04
CA GLY A 208 17.20 -47.66 -8.89
C GLY A 208 16.52 -46.74 -9.91
N SER A 209 15.43 -47.19 -10.54
CA SER A 209 14.65 -46.35 -11.44
C SER A 209 13.80 -45.33 -10.67
N ALA A 210 13.23 -45.68 -9.52
CA ALA A 210 12.57 -44.70 -8.66
C ALA A 210 13.56 -43.65 -8.09
N PHE A 211 14.80 -44.04 -7.81
CA PHE A 211 15.90 -43.14 -7.46
C PHE A 211 16.41 -42.31 -8.66
N TRP A 212 16.24 -42.82 -9.89
CA TRP A 212 16.59 -42.11 -11.11
C TRP A 212 15.47 -41.26 -11.65
N PHE A 213 14.20 -41.70 -11.49
CA PHE A 213 12.98 -40.99 -11.88
C PHE A 213 12.22 -40.37 -10.70
N TRP A 214 12.75 -40.47 -9.46
CA TRP A 214 12.24 -39.67 -8.37
C TRP A 214 12.39 -38.23 -8.84
N PRO A 215 11.28 -37.47 -8.95
CA PRO A 215 11.44 -36.04 -9.13
C PRO A 215 12.36 -35.61 -7.99
N ARG A 216 13.55 -35.19 -8.30
CA ARG A 216 14.35 -34.37 -7.41
C ARG A 216 13.58 -33.06 -7.28
N GLU A 217 12.46 -33.13 -6.56
CA GLU A 217 11.92 -31.96 -5.85
C GLU A 217 13.04 -31.57 -4.89
N THR A 218 13.68 -30.73 -5.32
CA THR A 218 15.02 -30.40 -5.26
C THR A 218 15.18 -29.73 -3.92
N SER A 219 16.02 -30.31 -3.07
CA SER A 219 16.68 -29.61 -1.97
C SER A 219 17.16 -28.20 -2.38
N ALA A 220 17.39 -27.95 -3.66
CA ALA A 220 17.78 -26.67 -4.23
C ALA A 220 16.63 -25.63 -4.27
N GLU A 221 15.42 -25.98 -4.75
CA GLU A 221 14.26 -25.06 -4.75
C GLU A 221 13.83 -24.71 -3.31
N THR A 222 13.69 -25.74 -2.46
CA THR A 222 13.34 -25.54 -1.06
C THR A 222 14.42 -24.73 -0.33
N ALA A 223 15.71 -24.97 -0.62
CA ALA A 223 16.81 -24.22 -0.06
C ALA A 223 16.83 -22.76 -0.55
N MET A 224 16.48 -22.51 -1.82
CA MET A 224 16.37 -21.17 -2.36
C MET A 224 15.22 -20.40 -1.74
N ILE A 225 14.03 -21.01 -1.66
CA ILE A 225 12.86 -20.40 -1.02
C ILE A 225 13.15 -20.05 0.45
N ALA A 226 13.88 -20.93 1.16
CA ALA A 226 14.28 -20.68 2.56
C ALA A 226 15.28 -19.51 2.73
N ARG A 227 16.02 -19.14 1.67
CA ARG A 227 16.95 -17.99 1.68
C ARG A 227 16.30 -16.68 1.26
N MET A 228 15.08 -16.73 0.70
CA MET A 228 14.38 -15.53 0.28
C MET A 228 14.15 -14.59 1.45
N LYS A 229 14.43 -13.30 1.26
CA LYS A 229 14.19 -12.26 2.27
C LYS A 229 12.69 -12.02 2.51
N PHE A 230 11.88 -12.32 1.52
CA PHE A 230 10.43 -12.17 1.57
C PHE A 230 9.76 -13.47 1.10
N PRO A 231 8.63 -13.87 1.70
CA PRO A 231 7.90 -15.04 1.22
C PRO A 231 7.37 -14.80 -0.21
N LEU A 232 7.31 -15.87 -0.99
CA LEU A 232 6.70 -15.82 -2.31
C LEU A 232 5.22 -15.42 -2.17
N PRO A 233 4.72 -14.51 -3.03
CA PRO A 233 3.29 -14.25 -3.14
C PRO A 233 2.52 -15.50 -3.58
N ASP A 234 1.23 -15.56 -3.24
CA ASP A 234 0.33 -16.63 -3.71
C ASP A 234 0.07 -16.55 -5.24
N LYS A 235 0.38 -15.41 -5.85
CA LYS A 235 0.27 -15.13 -7.29
C LYS A 235 1.63 -15.28 -7.98
N PRO A 236 1.68 -15.57 -9.29
CA PRO A 236 2.91 -15.47 -10.06
C PRO A 236 3.59 -14.13 -9.82
N SER A 237 4.86 -14.15 -9.44
CA SER A 237 5.61 -12.95 -9.02
C SER A 237 6.81 -12.73 -9.94
N ILE A 238 6.93 -11.51 -10.48
CA ILE A 238 7.94 -11.14 -11.45
C ILE A 238 8.69 -9.86 -11.04
N ALA A 239 10.00 -9.87 -11.29
CA ALA A 239 10.82 -8.66 -11.34
C ALA A 239 11.28 -8.44 -12.78
N VAL A 240 11.10 -7.23 -13.30
CA VAL A 240 11.63 -6.81 -14.60
C VAL A 240 12.87 -5.98 -14.35
N LEU A 241 14.03 -6.52 -14.70
CA LEU A 241 15.29 -5.81 -14.55
C LEU A 241 15.44 -4.73 -15.61
N PRO A 242 16.19 -3.64 -15.32
CA PRO A 242 16.47 -2.61 -16.30
C PRO A 242 17.10 -3.20 -17.56
N ILE A 243 16.46 -2.98 -18.70
CA ILE A 243 16.98 -3.37 -20.01
C ILE A 243 18.29 -2.64 -20.25
N GLU A 244 19.37 -3.37 -20.56
CA GLU A 244 20.69 -2.80 -20.82
C GLU A 244 20.71 -2.17 -22.23
N ASP A 245 21.23 -0.94 -22.32
CA ASP A 245 21.34 -0.24 -23.61
C ASP A 245 22.72 -0.45 -24.22
N PHE A 246 22.76 -1.18 -25.32
CA PHE A 246 23.96 -1.41 -26.13
C PHE A 246 24.01 -0.53 -27.40
N SER A 247 23.19 0.52 -27.46
CA SER A 247 23.23 1.48 -28.55
C SER A 247 24.46 2.38 -28.48
N ALA A 248 24.87 2.93 -29.62
CA ALA A 248 26.03 3.82 -29.69
C ALA A 248 25.68 5.21 -29.13
N GLY A 249 26.10 5.50 -27.88
CA GLY A 249 26.05 6.82 -27.25
C GLY A 249 25.51 6.84 -25.82
N PRO A 250 26.19 7.56 -24.90
CA PRO A 250 25.86 7.53 -23.45
C PRO A 250 24.57 8.27 -23.11
N GLU A 251 23.96 9.03 -24.03
CA GLU A 251 22.76 9.82 -23.78
C GLU A 251 21.44 9.06 -24.02
N GLN A 252 21.48 7.80 -24.46
CA GLN A 252 20.27 7.06 -24.86
C GLN A 252 19.69 6.13 -23.77
N SER A 253 20.34 5.98 -22.63
CA SER A 253 19.88 5.07 -21.56
C SER A 253 18.47 5.38 -21.04
N TYR A 254 17.97 6.61 -21.20
CA TYR A 254 16.60 6.98 -20.80
C TYR A 254 15.55 6.21 -21.61
N PHE A 255 15.87 5.80 -22.85
CA PHE A 255 14.93 5.10 -23.72
C PHE A 255 14.73 3.64 -23.25
N ALA A 256 15.84 2.92 -22.98
CA ALA A 256 15.78 1.58 -22.41
C ALA A 256 15.11 1.58 -21.02
N ASP A 257 15.41 2.59 -20.18
CA ASP A 257 14.76 2.79 -18.88
C ASP A 257 13.26 2.99 -19.04
N GLY A 258 12.83 3.79 -20.02
CA GLY A 258 11.43 4.06 -20.31
C GLY A 258 10.68 2.82 -20.78
N ILE A 259 11.29 2.01 -21.66
CA ILE A 259 10.71 0.73 -22.10
C ILE A 259 10.56 -0.23 -20.90
N THR A 260 11.60 -0.35 -20.06
CA THR A 260 11.54 -1.17 -18.86
C THR A 260 10.38 -0.76 -17.95
N GLU A 261 10.23 0.53 -17.72
CA GLU A 261 9.16 1.10 -16.90
C GLU A 261 7.78 0.86 -17.50
N ASP A 262 7.63 1.03 -18.81
CA ASP A 262 6.38 0.72 -19.50
C ASP A 262 6.01 -0.77 -19.36
N VAL A 263 6.97 -1.68 -19.49
CA VAL A 263 6.75 -3.12 -19.27
C VAL A 263 6.32 -3.40 -17.83
N ILE A 264 6.99 -2.81 -16.82
CA ILE A 264 6.59 -2.92 -15.41
C ILE A 264 5.16 -2.40 -15.23
N THR A 265 4.87 -1.20 -15.71
CA THR A 265 3.56 -0.55 -15.56
C THR A 265 2.44 -1.35 -16.21
N GLU A 266 2.66 -1.87 -17.42
CA GLU A 266 1.62 -2.65 -18.10
C GLU A 266 1.41 -4.03 -17.45
N LEU A 267 2.48 -4.68 -16.99
CA LEU A 267 2.36 -5.93 -16.24
C LEU A 267 1.66 -5.71 -14.89
N SER A 268 1.88 -4.56 -14.24
CA SER A 268 1.27 -4.24 -12.95
C SER A 268 -0.24 -4.05 -13.01
N LYS A 269 -0.77 -3.74 -14.20
CA LYS A 269 -2.21 -3.65 -14.47
C LYS A 269 -2.87 -5.02 -14.66
N VAL A 270 -2.08 -6.08 -14.89
CA VAL A 270 -2.63 -7.43 -15.14
C VAL A 270 -3.10 -8.05 -13.82
N PRO A 271 -4.40 -8.30 -13.64
CA PRO A 271 -4.89 -8.94 -12.43
C PRO A 271 -4.28 -10.34 -12.29
N GLY A 272 -3.83 -10.67 -11.08
CA GLY A 272 -3.27 -12.01 -10.83
C GLY A 272 -1.75 -12.12 -10.95
N ILE A 273 -1.04 -11.10 -11.39
CA ILE A 273 0.42 -11.03 -11.36
C ILE A 273 0.86 -10.12 -10.21
N PHE A 274 1.89 -10.53 -9.50
CA PHE A 274 2.59 -9.70 -8.53
C PHE A 274 3.86 -9.16 -9.18
N VAL A 275 3.92 -7.84 -9.35
CA VAL A 275 5.03 -7.18 -10.07
C VAL A 275 5.85 -6.36 -9.08
N ILE A 276 7.17 -6.56 -9.09
CA ILE A 276 8.07 -5.72 -8.28
C ILE A 276 8.14 -4.32 -8.88
N ALA A 277 8.04 -3.35 -8.00
CA ALA A 277 8.09 -1.95 -8.36
C ALA A 277 9.42 -1.55 -9.02
N ARG A 278 9.32 -0.55 -9.90
CA ARG A 278 10.47 0.01 -10.60
C ARG A 278 11.62 0.38 -9.66
N HIS A 279 11.33 1.04 -8.53
CA HIS A 279 12.37 1.50 -7.60
C HIS A 279 13.28 0.35 -7.15
N SER A 280 12.71 -0.77 -6.69
CA SER A 280 13.49 -1.96 -6.31
C SER A 280 14.23 -2.59 -7.49
N ALA A 281 13.58 -2.72 -8.65
CA ALA A 281 14.19 -3.32 -9.84
C ALA A 281 15.40 -2.52 -10.33
N PHE A 282 15.31 -1.18 -10.32
CA PHE A 282 16.37 -0.29 -10.78
C PHE A 282 17.59 -0.20 -9.84
N THR A 283 17.51 -0.73 -8.62
CA THR A 283 18.69 -0.85 -7.76
C THR A 283 19.75 -1.81 -8.33
N TYR A 284 19.37 -2.66 -9.28
CA TYR A 284 20.28 -3.59 -9.98
C TYR A 284 20.87 -3.01 -11.28
N LYS A 285 20.49 -1.78 -11.67
CA LYS A 285 20.98 -1.17 -12.91
C LYS A 285 22.51 -1.04 -12.92
N GLY A 286 23.14 -1.67 -13.93
CA GLY A 286 24.59 -1.64 -14.10
C GLY A 286 25.38 -2.46 -13.06
N ILE A 287 24.71 -3.28 -12.27
CA ILE A 287 25.33 -4.17 -11.28
C ILE A 287 25.19 -5.61 -11.77
N PRO A 288 26.29 -6.30 -12.14
CA PRO A 288 26.24 -7.70 -12.51
C PRO A 288 25.77 -8.55 -11.31
N THR A 289 24.52 -9.02 -11.35
CA THR A 289 23.91 -9.80 -10.27
C THR A 289 23.30 -11.06 -10.86
N LYS A 290 23.45 -12.19 -10.19
CA LYS A 290 22.79 -13.42 -10.63
C LYS A 290 21.29 -13.33 -10.43
N VAL A 291 20.53 -13.83 -11.40
CA VAL A 291 19.06 -13.84 -11.37
C VAL A 291 18.51 -14.48 -10.10
N GLN A 292 19.17 -15.55 -9.59
CA GLN A 292 18.80 -16.20 -8.34
C GLN A 292 18.95 -15.26 -7.11
N GLU A 293 20.03 -14.47 -7.09
CA GLU A 293 20.29 -13.51 -6.01
C GLU A 293 19.24 -12.38 -6.03
N VAL A 294 18.85 -11.93 -7.23
CA VAL A 294 17.74 -10.96 -7.40
C VAL A 294 16.44 -11.54 -6.88
N ALA A 295 16.12 -12.78 -7.26
CA ALA A 295 14.89 -13.44 -6.84
C ALA A 295 14.84 -13.70 -5.33
N GLU A 296 15.97 -14.10 -4.71
CA GLU A 296 16.10 -14.26 -3.26
C GLU A 296 15.90 -12.92 -2.52
N ASP A 297 16.48 -11.86 -3.05
CA ASP A 297 16.47 -10.53 -2.45
C ASP A 297 15.10 -9.84 -2.55
N LEU A 298 14.40 -10.02 -3.69
CA LEU A 298 13.09 -9.43 -3.96
C LEU A 298 11.90 -10.34 -3.60
N GLY A 299 12.15 -11.62 -3.34
CA GLY A 299 11.12 -12.60 -3.02
C GLY A 299 10.20 -12.91 -4.20
N VAL A 300 10.74 -13.06 -5.42
CA VAL A 300 9.97 -13.36 -6.64
C VAL A 300 10.40 -14.67 -7.26
N ARG A 301 9.50 -15.29 -8.04
CA ARG A 301 9.80 -16.52 -8.78
C ARG A 301 10.42 -16.23 -10.14
N TYR A 302 9.88 -15.25 -10.86
CA TYR A 302 10.27 -14.98 -12.24
C TYR A 302 11.07 -13.69 -12.33
N VAL A 303 12.06 -13.69 -13.23
CA VAL A 303 12.85 -12.50 -13.56
C VAL A 303 12.88 -12.34 -15.07
N LEU A 304 12.57 -11.14 -15.55
CA LEU A 304 12.78 -10.72 -16.91
C LEU A 304 14.07 -9.90 -16.98
N GLU A 305 14.99 -10.27 -17.85
CA GLU A 305 16.16 -9.46 -18.19
C GLU A 305 16.27 -9.29 -19.70
N GLY A 306 17.00 -8.30 -20.15
CA GLY A 306 17.16 -8.08 -21.57
C GLY A 306 18.11 -6.95 -21.91
N ASN A 307 18.32 -6.80 -23.21
CA ASN A 307 19.11 -5.70 -23.77
C ASN A 307 18.38 -5.04 -24.94
N LEU A 308 18.74 -3.80 -25.21
CA LEU A 308 18.24 -3.00 -26.32
C LEU A 308 19.41 -2.58 -27.19
N ARG A 309 19.24 -2.67 -28.49
CA ARG A 309 20.14 -2.05 -29.46
C ARG A 309 19.32 -1.21 -30.44
N ARG A 310 19.70 0.05 -30.58
CA ARG A 310 19.13 0.98 -31.54
C ARG A 310 20.19 1.37 -32.56
N ASP A 311 19.85 1.22 -33.85
CA ASP A 311 20.66 1.64 -34.97
C ASP A 311 19.79 2.48 -35.94
N GLY A 312 19.87 3.80 -35.85
CA GLY A 312 18.95 4.70 -36.50
C GLY A 312 17.50 4.45 -36.06
N ASP A 313 16.65 4.10 -37.02
CA ASP A 313 15.24 3.75 -36.76
C ASP A 313 15.01 2.29 -36.44
N GLN A 314 16.02 1.43 -36.57
CA GLN A 314 15.91 0.01 -36.25
C GLN A 314 16.08 -0.21 -34.77
N LEU A 315 15.17 -1.01 -34.21
CA LEU A 315 15.19 -1.44 -32.81
C LEU A 315 15.29 -2.96 -32.74
N ARG A 316 16.18 -3.44 -31.90
CA ARG A 316 16.23 -4.84 -31.48
C ARG A 316 16.21 -4.90 -29.97
N ILE A 317 15.22 -5.62 -29.42
CA ILE A 317 15.13 -5.93 -28.00
C ILE A 317 15.32 -7.45 -27.85
N GLU A 318 16.34 -7.82 -27.12
CA GLU A 318 16.53 -9.21 -26.69
C GLU A 318 16.04 -9.33 -25.26
N ALA A 319 15.17 -10.28 -24.98
CA ALA A 319 14.61 -10.47 -23.66
C ALA A 319 14.50 -11.95 -23.33
N GLN A 320 14.80 -12.30 -22.08
CA GLN A 320 14.64 -13.64 -21.55
C GLN A 320 13.85 -13.64 -20.24
N LEU A 321 12.91 -14.58 -20.14
CA LEU A 321 12.14 -14.83 -18.94
C LEU A 321 12.68 -16.09 -18.27
N ILE A 322 13.04 -15.96 -17.00
CA ILE A 322 13.72 -16.99 -16.23
C ILE A 322 12.87 -17.36 -15.02
N ASP A 323 12.61 -18.65 -14.82
CA ASP A 323 12.18 -19.20 -13.54
C ASP A 323 13.41 -19.32 -12.64
N ALA A 324 13.61 -18.32 -11.78
CA ALA A 324 14.78 -18.25 -10.93
C ALA A 324 14.84 -19.37 -9.88
N ILE A 325 13.67 -19.87 -9.43
CA ILE A 325 13.58 -20.97 -8.47
C ILE A 325 13.90 -22.30 -9.15
N GLY A 326 13.29 -22.56 -10.30
CA GLY A 326 13.55 -23.74 -11.12
C GLY A 326 14.92 -23.69 -11.83
N ASN A 327 15.59 -22.55 -11.78
CA ASN A 327 16.90 -22.30 -12.42
C ASN A 327 16.92 -22.69 -13.91
N HIS A 328 15.89 -22.27 -14.65
CA HIS A 328 15.81 -22.50 -16.09
C HIS A 328 15.15 -21.32 -16.80
N THR A 329 15.60 -21.06 -18.02
CA THR A 329 15.00 -20.07 -18.92
C THR A 329 13.71 -20.62 -19.50
N LEU A 330 12.59 -19.91 -19.31
CA LEU A 330 11.30 -20.27 -19.89
C LEU A 330 11.27 -19.94 -21.37
N TRP A 331 11.78 -18.79 -21.75
CA TRP A 331 12.04 -18.41 -23.14
C TRP A 331 13.13 -17.35 -23.23
N ASP A 332 13.79 -17.33 -24.39
CA ASP A 332 14.78 -16.35 -24.81
C ASP A 332 14.39 -15.93 -26.25
N LYS A 333 14.04 -14.66 -26.43
CA LYS A 333 13.49 -14.15 -27.69
C LYS A 333 14.07 -12.81 -28.06
N HIS A 334 14.19 -12.59 -29.36
CA HIS A 334 14.48 -11.26 -29.91
C HIS A 334 13.27 -10.68 -30.61
N PHE A 335 13.09 -9.38 -30.45
CA PHE A 335 12.00 -8.61 -30.99
C PHE A 335 12.58 -7.49 -31.87
N ASP A 336 12.47 -7.67 -33.19
CA ASP A 336 12.95 -6.69 -34.17
C ASP A 336 11.80 -5.80 -34.63
N GLY A 337 12.10 -4.52 -34.82
CA GLY A 337 11.14 -3.52 -35.29
C GLY A 337 11.78 -2.20 -35.65
N VAL A 338 10.93 -1.22 -35.90
CA VAL A 338 11.36 0.17 -36.11
C VAL A 338 10.81 1.04 -34.99
N ASN A 339 11.43 2.19 -34.73
CA ASN A 339 11.03 3.11 -33.68
C ASN A 339 9.54 3.49 -33.76
N ALA A 340 9.00 3.62 -34.99
CA ALA A 340 7.59 3.88 -35.25
C ALA A 340 6.64 2.80 -34.70
N ASN A 341 7.14 1.57 -34.46
CA ASN A 341 6.35 0.42 -34.01
C ASN A 341 6.67 0.00 -32.55
N ILE A 342 7.27 0.89 -31.75
CA ILE A 342 7.73 0.57 -30.38
C ILE A 342 6.59 0.00 -29.51
N PHE A 343 5.38 0.56 -29.59
CA PHE A 343 4.23 0.08 -28.82
C PHE A 343 3.81 -1.34 -29.22
N ALA A 344 3.95 -1.71 -30.49
CA ALA A 344 3.71 -3.07 -30.96
C ALA A 344 4.77 -4.06 -30.43
N LEU A 345 6.02 -3.63 -30.30
CA LEU A 345 7.07 -4.44 -29.67
C LEU A 345 6.82 -4.63 -28.18
N GLN A 346 6.47 -3.58 -27.46
CA GLN A 346 6.11 -3.65 -26.04
C GLN A 346 4.92 -4.61 -25.81
N ARG A 347 3.85 -4.48 -26.60
CA ARG A 347 2.68 -5.40 -26.53
C ARG A 347 3.08 -6.85 -26.77
N LYS A 348 3.99 -7.13 -27.70
CA LYS A 348 4.48 -8.50 -27.93
C LYS A 348 5.24 -9.04 -26.72
N ILE A 349 6.15 -8.27 -26.12
CA ILE A 349 6.91 -8.68 -24.95
C ILE A 349 5.95 -8.98 -23.79
N ILE A 350 5.03 -8.07 -23.50
CA ILE A 350 4.04 -8.22 -22.42
C ILE A 350 3.15 -9.44 -22.66
N GLY A 351 2.66 -9.62 -23.89
CA GLY A 351 1.84 -10.77 -24.28
C GLY A 351 2.57 -12.11 -24.08
N GLU A 352 3.86 -12.18 -24.44
CA GLU A 352 4.69 -13.38 -24.22
C GLU A 352 4.88 -13.67 -22.72
N ILE A 353 5.07 -12.64 -21.89
CA ILE A 353 5.17 -12.80 -20.44
C ILE A 353 3.85 -13.33 -19.87
N VAL A 354 2.73 -12.66 -20.17
CA VAL A 354 1.41 -13.00 -19.64
C VAL A 354 0.97 -14.40 -20.06
N THR A 355 1.25 -14.81 -21.31
CA THR A 355 0.90 -16.17 -21.79
C THR A 355 1.80 -17.27 -21.21
N THR A 356 3.00 -16.92 -20.75
CA THR A 356 3.94 -17.89 -20.17
C THR A 356 3.71 -18.08 -18.69
N LEU A 357 3.31 -17.04 -17.98
CA LEU A 357 3.04 -17.11 -16.55
C LEU A 357 1.72 -17.85 -16.27
N PRO A 358 1.63 -18.64 -15.18
CA PRO A 358 0.39 -19.33 -14.80
C PRO A 358 -0.64 -18.35 -14.24
N VAL A 359 -1.26 -17.57 -15.12
CA VAL A 359 -2.30 -16.58 -14.81
C VAL A 359 -3.66 -17.10 -15.29
N ASP A 360 -4.72 -16.84 -14.53
CA ASP A 360 -6.07 -17.25 -14.92
C ASP A 360 -6.48 -16.66 -16.28
N TYR A 361 -7.10 -17.50 -17.13
CA TYR A 361 -7.50 -17.16 -18.51
C TYR A 361 -8.37 -15.89 -18.59
N VAL A 362 -9.23 -15.64 -17.60
CA VAL A 362 -10.09 -14.44 -17.53
C VAL A 362 -9.24 -13.17 -17.32
N ALA A 363 -8.17 -13.28 -16.55
CA ALA A 363 -7.22 -12.18 -16.34
C ALA A 363 -6.43 -11.87 -17.63
N THR A 364 -6.16 -12.90 -18.44
CA THR A 364 -5.43 -12.76 -19.71
C THR A 364 -6.24 -12.03 -20.79
N GLN A 365 -7.55 -12.23 -20.85
CA GLN A 365 -8.43 -11.51 -21.80
C GLN A 365 -8.65 -10.04 -21.41
N ALA A 366 -8.61 -9.72 -20.11
CA ALA A 366 -8.66 -8.34 -19.62
C ALA A 366 -7.34 -7.58 -19.80
N ALA A 367 -6.27 -8.29 -20.10
CA ALA A 367 -4.91 -7.80 -20.16
C ALA A 367 -4.41 -7.49 -21.59
N GLU A 368 -5.31 -7.18 -22.54
CA GLU A 368 -4.81 -6.54 -23.76
C GLU A 368 -4.19 -5.19 -23.38
N PRO A 369 -2.85 -5.05 -23.52
CA PRO A 369 -2.15 -3.83 -23.12
C PRO A 369 -2.72 -2.66 -23.90
N GLN A 370 -3.46 -1.79 -23.23
CA GLN A 370 -3.96 -0.55 -23.79
C GLN A 370 -2.86 0.53 -23.70
N LEU A 371 -1.71 0.26 -24.35
CA LEU A 371 -0.70 1.29 -24.51
C LEU A 371 -1.32 2.41 -25.38
N ALA A 372 -1.49 3.57 -24.78
CA ALA A 372 -1.92 4.75 -25.51
C ALA A 372 -0.87 5.08 -26.55
N GLU A 373 -1.19 4.85 -27.81
CA GLU A 373 -0.29 5.10 -28.93
C GLU A 373 -0.18 6.62 -29.18
N THR A 374 1.02 7.06 -29.49
CA THR A 374 1.32 8.43 -29.90
C THR A 374 2.44 8.41 -30.94
N SER A 375 2.84 9.56 -31.47
CA SER A 375 3.96 9.61 -32.39
C SER A 375 5.28 9.24 -31.71
N PRO A 376 6.25 8.64 -32.43
CA PRO A 376 7.57 8.31 -31.86
C PRO A 376 8.27 9.51 -31.24
N GLU A 377 8.12 10.70 -31.84
CA GLU A 377 8.71 11.94 -31.36
C GLU A 377 8.06 12.43 -30.07
N ALA A 378 6.75 12.26 -29.91
CA ALA A 378 6.03 12.60 -28.69
C ALA A 378 6.40 11.62 -27.57
N TYR A 379 6.50 10.32 -27.89
CA TYR A 379 6.92 9.31 -26.94
C TYR A 379 8.36 9.52 -26.45
N ASP A 380 9.29 9.78 -27.38
CA ASP A 380 10.68 10.06 -27.03
C ASP A 380 10.81 11.30 -26.13
N ALA A 381 10.09 12.38 -26.45
CA ALA A 381 10.05 13.58 -25.61
C ALA A 381 9.49 13.29 -24.20
N LEU A 382 8.46 12.43 -24.09
CA LEU A 382 7.91 11.99 -22.81
C LEU A 382 8.95 11.24 -21.97
N LEU A 383 9.66 10.27 -22.56
CA LEU A 383 10.69 9.48 -21.87
C LEU A 383 11.87 10.35 -21.41
N GLN A 384 12.32 11.30 -22.27
CA GLN A 384 13.33 12.29 -21.88
C GLN A 384 12.86 13.12 -20.69
N GLY A 385 11.59 13.57 -20.71
CA GLY A 385 10.98 14.32 -19.61
C GLY A 385 11.01 13.55 -18.30
N TRP A 386 10.61 12.30 -18.31
CA TRP A 386 10.70 11.42 -17.12
C TRP A 386 12.13 11.21 -16.67
N GLY A 387 13.07 10.99 -17.58
CA GLY A 387 14.49 10.88 -17.27
C GLY A 387 15.06 12.12 -16.56
N ARG A 388 14.57 13.32 -16.94
CA ARG A 388 14.93 14.58 -16.26
C ARG A 388 14.27 14.70 -14.89
N LEU A 389 12.96 14.48 -14.82
CA LEU A 389 12.20 14.64 -13.57
C LEU A 389 12.77 13.80 -12.43
N ARG A 390 13.24 12.59 -12.72
CA ARG A 390 13.84 11.67 -11.73
C ARG A 390 15.15 12.14 -11.14
N ARG A 391 15.86 13.08 -11.76
CA ARG A 391 17.08 13.65 -11.19
C ARG A 391 16.80 14.59 -10.02
N ASN A 392 15.56 14.99 -9.87
CA ASN A 392 15.04 15.77 -8.75
C ASN A 392 15.85 17.02 -8.42
N THR A 393 16.34 17.72 -9.45
CA THR A 393 16.95 19.06 -9.32
C THR A 393 16.03 20.11 -9.91
N ASP A 394 16.06 21.34 -9.39
CA ASP A 394 15.22 22.44 -9.90
C ASP A 394 15.42 22.67 -11.41
N SER A 395 16.65 22.58 -11.89
CA SER A 395 16.99 22.75 -13.31
C SER A 395 16.42 21.61 -14.16
N ASP A 396 16.53 20.35 -13.70
CA ASP A 396 16.01 19.19 -14.45
C ASP A 396 14.48 19.15 -14.42
N MET A 397 13.85 19.60 -13.34
CA MET A 397 12.40 19.72 -13.22
C MET A 397 11.83 20.70 -14.28
N LEU A 398 12.45 21.87 -14.44
CA LEU A 398 12.04 22.82 -15.48
C LEU A 398 12.24 22.27 -16.90
N LYS A 399 13.34 21.55 -17.14
CA LYS A 399 13.58 20.87 -18.42
C LYS A 399 12.55 19.74 -18.66
N ALA A 400 12.17 19.00 -17.63
CA ALA A 400 11.14 17.98 -17.73
C ALA A 400 9.79 18.59 -18.15
N ILE A 401 9.39 19.70 -17.53
CA ILE A 401 8.16 20.42 -17.88
C ILE A 401 8.21 20.85 -19.37
N THR A 402 9.34 21.42 -19.83
CA THR A 402 9.50 21.82 -21.24
C THR A 402 9.35 20.63 -22.19
N LEU A 403 9.87 19.45 -21.83
CA LEU A 403 9.75 18.23 -22.63
C LEU A 403 8.31 17.69 -22.65
N PHE A 404 7.61 17.75 -21.50
CA PHE A 404 6.21 17.37 -21.43
C PHE A 404 5.30 18.35 -22.23
N ASP A 405 5.61 19.66 -22.21
CA ASP A 405 4.94 20.64 -23.06
C ASP A 405 5.15 20.34 -24.55
N LYS A 406 6.39 19.96 -24.93
CA LYS A 406 6.68 19.50 -26.29
C LYS A 406 5.84 18.26 -26.64
N THR A 407 5.74 17.29 -25.71
CA THR A 407 4.93 16.08 -25.92
C THR A 407 3.46 16.46 -26.18
N VAL A 408 2.88 17.30 -25.34
CA VAL A 408 1.49 17.78 -25.49
C VAL A 408 1.31 18.58 -26.79
N SER A 409 2.31 19.34 -27.22
CA SER A 409 2.24 20.06 -28.49
C SER A 409 2.28 19.15 -29.71
N LEU A 410 2.98 18.02 -29.65
CA LEU A 410 3.04 16.99 -30.68
C LEU A 410 1.77 16.12 -30.72
N ASP A 411 1.22 15.83 -29.56
CA ASP A 411 -0.04 15.09 -29.42
C ASP A 411 -0.89 15.67 -28.27
N PRO A 412 -1.81 16.59 -28.59
CA PRO A 412 -2.65 17.29 -27.61
C PRO A 412 -3.63 16.38 -26.84
N TYR A 413 -3.88 15.16 -27.31
CA TYR A 413 -4.80 14.21 -26.67
C TYR A 413 -4.08 13.10 -25.93
N TYR A 414 -2.75 13.12 -25.91
CA TYR A 414 -1.98 12.07 -25.22
C TYR A 414 -2.07 12.21 -23.69
N SER A 415 -2.97 11.48 -23.08
CA SER A 415 -3.30 11.56 -21.63
C SER A 415 -2.10 11.34 -20.72
N ARG A 416 -1.16 10.45 -21.11
CA ARG A 416 0.07 10.22 -20.33
C ARG A 416 0.96 11.46 -20.25
N ALA A 417 1.00 12.26 -21.33
CA ALA A 417 1.74 13.52 -21.34
C ALA A 417 1.10 14.56 -20.41
N HIS A 418 -0.21 14.66 -20.43
CA HIS A 418 -0.94 15.54 -19.52
C HIS A 418 -0.77 15.10 -18.06
N ALA A 419 -0.79 13.79 -17.76
CA ALA A 419 -0.52 13.27 -16.42
C ALA A 419 0.90 13.59 -15.96
N ALA A 420 1.91 13.41 -16.83
CA ALA A 420 3.30 13.76 -16.55
C ALA A 420 3.48 15.26 -16.30
N LEU A 421 2.80 16.09 -17.10
CA LEU A 421 2.81 17.54 -16.93
C LEU A 421 2.16 17.96 -15.61
N ALA A 422 1.04 17.34 -15.24
CA ALA A 422 0.38 17.56 -13.96
C ALA A 422 1.31 17.14 -12.79
N ALA A 423 1.95 15.98 -12.88
CA ALA A 423 2.87 15.48 -11.86
C ALA A 423 4.07 16.42 -11.64
N ALA A 424 4.71 16.85 -12.73
CA ALA A 424 5.86 17.76 -12.67
C ALA A 424 5.48 19.15 -12.09
N ASN A 425 4.36 19.71 -12.52
CA ASN A 425 3.87 20.99 -11.97
C ASN A 425 3.42 20.84 -10.51
N TRP A 426 2.85 19.69 -10.12
CA TRP A 426 2.52 19.41 -8.73
C TRP A 426 3.78 19.37 -7.85
N GLN A 427 4.87 18.74 -8.30
CA GLN A 427 6.15 18.80 -7.60
C GLN A 427 6.67 20.24 -7.42
N VAL A 428 6.57 21.08 -8.46
CA VAL A 428 6.91 22.51 -8.33
C VAL A 428 6.02 23.19 -7.30
N ALA A 429 4.71 22.91 -7.32
CA ALA A 429 3.79 23.47 -6.33
C ALA A 429 4.17 23.06 -4.91
N LEU A 430 4.50 21.78 -4.67
CA LEU A 430 4.94 21.29 -3.38
C LEU A 430 6.25 21.94 -2.91
N SER A 431 7.25 22.11 -3.79
CA SER A 431 8.53 22.73 -3.47
C SER A 431 8.42 24.24 -3.15
N CYS A 432 7.38 24.88 -3.66
CA CYS A 432 7.10 26.30 -3.50
C CYS A 432 5.93 26.59 -2.54
N TRP A 433 5.37 25.56 -1.91
CA TRP A 433 4.16 25.66 -1.09
C TRP A 433 4.30 26.71 0.03
N ASP A 434 5.41 26.67 0.73
CA ASP A 434 5.74 27.64 1.80
C ASP A 434 5.94 29.08 1.29
N THR A 435 6.14 29.29 0.00
CA THR A 435 6.43 30.61 -0.55
C THR A 435 5.19 31.32 -1.11
N GLY A 436 4.17 30.54 -1.57
CA GLY A 436 2.96 31.05 -2.20
C GLY A 436 3.23 32.00 -3.39
N ASN A 437 4.44 31.92 -3.96
CA ASN A 437 4.94 32.85 -4.99
C ASN A 437 4.24 32.62 -6.35
N LEU A 438 4.62 33.40 -7.38
CA LEU A 438 4.09 33.27 -8.72
C LEU A 438 4.34 31.88 -9.32
N ALA A 439 5.49 31.25 -9.02
CA ALA A 439 5.79 29.90 -9.49
C ALA A 439 4.80 28.86 -8.92
N PHE A 440 4.46 28.95 -7.64
CA PHE A 440 3.44 28.11 -7.00
C PHE A 440 2.08 28.23 -7.69
N ARG A 441 1.62 29.45 -7.92
CA ARG A 441 0.30 29.69 -8.54
C ARG A 441 0.25 29.21 -9.99
N ASN A 442 1.29 29.51 -10.76
CA ASN A 442 1.41 29.04 -12.15
C ASN A 442 1.43 27.51 -12.20
N ALA A 443 2.16 26.88 -11.30
CA ALA A 443 2.20 25.42 -11.20
C ALA A 443 0.82 24.82 -10.89
N LEU A 444 0.10 25.34 -9.90
CA LEU A 444 -1.26 24.90 -9.60
C LEU A 444 -2.22 25.09 -10.77
N GLN A 445 -2.18 26.25 -11.43
CA GLN A 445 -3.01 26.50 -12.61
C GLN A 445 -2.74 25.47 -13.72
N ARG A 446 -1.48 25.10 -13.93
CA ARG A 446 -1.11 24.10 -14.93
C ARG A 446 -1.57 22.69 -14.52
N VAL A 447 -1.55 22.35 -13.23
CA VAL A 447 -2.14 21.10 -12.72
C VAL A 447 -3.63 21.07 -13.03
N ASP A 448 -4.37 22.15 -12.70
CA ASP A 448 -5.81 22.26 -12.96
C ASP A 448 -6.17 22.15 -14.44
N GLN A 449 -5.30 22.63 -15.34
CA GLN A 449 -5.49 22.51 -16.79
C GLN A 449 -5.16 21.11 -17.32
N SER A 450 -4.15 20.45 -16.77
CA SER A 450 -3.64 19.18 -17.29
C SER A 450 -4.43 17.97 -16.78
N LEU A 451 -4.88 17.97 -15.53
CA LEU A 451 -5.58 16.82 -14.92
C LEU A 451 -6.85 16.39 -15.67
N PRO A 452 -7.77 17.29 -16.09
CA PRO A 452 -8.96 16.88 -16.83
C PRO A 452 -8.62 16.17 -18.16
N MET A 453 -7.58 16.62 -18.86
CA MET A 453 -7.11 16.00 -20.10
C MET A 453 -6.48 14.63 -19.84
N ALA A 454 -5.71 14.50 -18.77
CA ALA A 454 -5.12 13.24 -18.35
C ALA A 454 -6.18 12.18 -17.96
N MET A 455 -7.32 12.60 -17.43
CA MET A 455 -8.41 11.71 -16.98
C MET A 455 -9.29 11.19 -18.13
N LEU A 456 -9.18 11.74 -19.35
CA LEU A 456 -10.00 11.28 -20.48
C LEU A 456 -9.78 9.80 -20.84
N SER A 457 -8.60 9.24 -20.59
CA SER A 457 -8.26 7.84 -20.90
C SER A 457 -7.96 6.97 -19.67
N GLN A 458 -8.56 7.24 -18.54
CA GLN A 458 -8.40 6.45 -17.31
C GLN A 458 -6.92 6.21 -16.90
N CYS A 459 -6.09 7.26 -16.97
CA CYS A 459 -4.69 7.19 -16.60
C CYS A 459 -4.52 7.07 -15.07
N PRO A 460 -3.92 5.97 -14.52
CA PRO A 460 -3.75 5.80 -13.08
C PRO A 460 -3.02 6.96 -12.41
N LEU A 461 -1.97 7.49 -13.05
CA LEU A 461 -1.19 8.61 -12.55
C LEU A 461 -2.05 9.88 -12.39
N ALA A 462 -3.01 10.13 -13.29
CA ALA A 462 -3.89 11.29 -13.18
C ALA A 462 -4.76 11.23 -11.92
N TYR A 463 -5.34 10.07 -11.62
CA TYR A 463 -6.11 9.85 -10.39
C TYR A 463 -5.22 9.94 -9.14
N SER A 464 -3.99 9.44 -9.22
CA SER A 464 -3.00 9.57 -8.16
C SER A 464 -2.69 11.04 -7.83
N ILE A 465 -2.39 11.86 -8.83
CA ILE A 465 -2.13 13.31 -8.64
C ILE A 465 -3.39 14.04 -8.17
N SER A 466 -4.57 13.72 -8.73
CA SER A 466 -5.83 14.27 -8.25
C SER A 466 -6.05 14.01 -6.77
N SER A 467 -5.73 12.79 -6.30
CA SER A 467 -5.83 12.44 -4.89
C SER A 467 -4.92 13.28 -4.00
N GLU A 468 -3.69 13.55 -4.45
CA GLU A 468 -2.75 14.42 -3.72
C GLU A 468 -3.24 15.87 -3.65
N VAL A 469 -3.73 16.40 -4.75
CA VAL A 469 -4.33 17.76 -4.79
C VAL A 469 -5.51 17.85 -3.83
N LEU A 470 -6.40 16.86 -3.83
CA LEU A 470 -7.54 16.80 -2.91
C LEU A 470 -7.08 16.71 -1.44
N ALA A 471 -6.07 15.87 -1.16
CA ALA A 471 -5.52 15.73 0.18
C ALA A 471 -4.87 17.03 0.67
N ALA A 472 -4.12 17.73 -0.19
CA ALA A 472 -3.56 19.04 0.12
C ALA A 472 -4.62 20.09 0.46
N HIS A 473 -5.85 19.93 -0.05
CA HIS A 473 -7.00 20.75 0.32
C HIS A 473 -7.78 20.18 1.54
N GLY A 474 -7.26 19.17 2.25
CA GLY A 474 -7.94 18.53 3.38
C GLY A 474 -9.16 17.69 3.01
N ARG A 475 -9.36 17.38 1.72
CA ARG A 475 -10.51 16.61 1.19
C ARG A 475 -10.20 15.12 1.17
N TYR A 476 -9.75 14.54 2.30
CA TYR A 476 -9.21 13.17 2.39
C TYR A 476 -10.20 12.09 1.94
N ASN A 477 -11.51 12.22 2.24
CA ASN A 477 -12.48 11.22 1.78
C ASN A 477 -12.60 11.19 0.26
N GLN A 478 -12.45 12.32 -0.42
CA GLN A 478 -12.43 12.38 -1.88
C GLN A 478 -11.09 11.92 -2.43
N ALA A 479 -10.00 12.25 -1.74
CA ALA A 479 -8.68 11.72 -2.08
C ALA A 479 -8.64 10.20 -2.02
N LEU A 480 -9.30 9.57 -1.03
CA LEU A 480 -9.45 8.11 -0.94
C LEU A 480 -10.21 7.53 -2.14
N ILE A 481 -11.25 8.19 -2.63
CA ILE A 481 -11.98 7.74 -3.83
C ILE A 481 -11.07 7.77 -5.06
N GLU A 482 -10.31 8.85 -5.25
CA GLU A 482 -9.43 8.98 -6.40
C GLU A 482 -8.23 8.00 -6.35
N ILE A 483 -7.65 7.80 -5.16
CA ILE A 483 -6.54 6.83 -5.03
C ILE A 483 -7.03 5.38 -5.18
N ASP A 484 -8.24 5.06 -4.75
CA ASP A 484 -8.84 3.74 -4.99
C ASP A 484 -9.09 3.50 -6.48
N ARG A 485 -9.46 4.53 -7.24
CA ARG A 485 -9.53 4.46 -8.71
C ARG A 485 -8.16 4.19 -9.33
N ALA A 486 -7.12 4.92 -8.89
CA ALA A 486 -5.75 4.67 -9.35
C ALA A 486 -5.33 3.22 -9.09
N LEU A 487 -5.59 2.69 -7.89
CA LEU A 487 -5.26 1.32 -7.49
C LEU A 487 -6.13 0.26 -8.19
N SER A 488 -7.36 0.59 -8.58
CA SER A 488 -8.18 -0.33 -9.38
C SER A 488 -7.63 -0.53 -10.79
N LEU A 489 -6.92 0.48 -11.33
CA LEU A 489 -6.29 0.44 -12.64
C LEU A 489 -4.85 -0.09 -12.58
N ASP A 490 -4.15 0.13 -11.49
CA ASP A 490 -2.78 -0.31 -11.25
C ASP A 490 -2.61 -0.75 -9.78
N PRO A 491 -2.92 -2.02 -9.48
CA PRO A 491 -2.90 -2.53 -8.10
C PRO A 491 -1.50 -2.84 -7.57
N ASN A 492 -0.46 -2.78 -8.40
CA ASN A 492 0.92 -3.06 -7.98
C ASN A 492 1.78 -1.79 -7.87
N GLU A 493 1.19 -0.57 -7.96
CA GLU A 493 1.93 0.68 -7.78
C GLU A 493 2.08 1.03 -6.28
N PRO A 494 3.27 0.84 -5.68
CA PRO A 494 3.45 0.99 -4.23
C PRO A 494 3.25 2.42 -3.74
N GLU A 495 3.59 3.42 -4.55
CA GLU A 495 3.41 4.83 -4.19
C GLU A 495 1.92 5.16 -3.96
N ASN A 496 1.01 4.54 -4.72
CA ASN A 496 -0.43 4.72 -4.55
C ASN A 496 -0.90 4.10 -3.22
N HIS A 497 -0.36 2.96 -2.82
CA HIS A 497 -0.63 2.35 -1.52
C HIS A 497 -0.13 3.23 -0.36
N ILE A 498 1.06 3.85 -0.50
CA ILE A 498 1.58 4.80 0.49
C ILE A 498 0.71 6.06 0.58
N ARG A 499 0.27 6.62 -0.55
CA ARG A 499 -0.65 7.76 -0.56
C ARG A 499 -1.96 7.40 0.13
N LYS A 500 -2.54 6.25 -0.20
CA LYS A 500 -3.75 5.74 0.46
C LYS A 500 -3.54 5.58 1.97
N ALA A 501 -2.41 5.02 2.39
CA ALA A 501 -2.07 4.87 3.81
C ALA A 501 -1.98 6.23 4.54
N LYS A 502 -1.39 7.24 3.91
CA LYS A 502 -1.35 8.61 4.44
C LYS A 502 -2.77 9.16 4.65
N TYR A 503 -3.68 8.99 3.69
CA TYR A 503 -5.07 9.45 3.79
C TYR A 503 -5.88 8.66 4.82
N LEU A 504 -5.65 7.35 4.92
CA LEU A 504 -6.24 6.50 5.96
C LEU A 504 -5.79 6.91 7.36
N ASN A 505 -4.50 7.21 7.55
CA ASN A 505 -4.00 7.77 8.80
C ASN A 505 -4.70 9.08 9.14
N ALA A 506 -4.81 10.01 8.19
CA ALA A 506 -5.48 11.29 8.39
C ALA A 506 -6.97 11.16 8.73
N THR A 507 -7.65 10.10 8.26
CA THR A 507 -9.07 9.85 8.52
C THR A 507 -9.35 8.93 9.71
N GLY A 508 -8.31 8.52 10.47
CA GLY A 508 -8.46 7.69 11.66
C GLY A 508 -8.50 6.18 11.43
N ARG A 509 -8.17 5.73 10.23
CA ARG A 509 -8.18 4.33 9.80
C ARG A 509 -6.78 3.72 9.83
N ALA A 510 -6.06 3.91 10.94
CA ALA A 510 -4.64 3.58 11.06
C ALA A 510 -4.31 2.08 10.88
N ALA A 511 -5.22 1.18 11.25
CA ALA A 511 -5.03 -0.26 11.04
C ALA A 511 -5.02 -0.63 9.55
N GLU A 512 -5.90 -0.03 8.76
CA GLU A 512 -5.92 -0.19 7.32
C GLU A 512 -4.70 0.48 6.65
N ALA A 513 -4.30 1.66 7.17
CA ALA A 513 -3.09 2.32 6.73
C ALA A 513 -1.85 1.42 6.86
N GLU A 514 -1.70 0.71 7.99
CA GLU A 514 -0.58 -0.23 8.19
C GLU A 514 -0.60 -1.36 7.17
N GLN A 515 -1.77 -1.88 6.81
CA GLN A 515 -1.91 -2.94 5.80
C GLN A 515 -1.43 -2.44 4.42
N GLU A 516 -1.86 -1.23 4.03
CA GLU A 516 -1.44 -0.63 2.76
C GLU A 516 0.08 -0.37 2.73
N VAL A 517 0.67 0.13 3.83
CA VAL A 517 2.13 0.31 3.90
C VAL A 517 2.87 -1.02 3.76
N ARG A 518 2.41 -2.07 4.45
CA ARG A 518 3.06 -3.39 4.36
C ARG A 518 2.95 -3.99 2.96
N LEU A 519 1.84 -3.77 2.28
CA LEU A 519 1.70 -4.16 0.87
C LEU A 519 2.65 -3.37 -0.02
N ALA A 520 2.74 -2.04 0.15
CA ALA A 520 3.70 -1.21 -0.57
C ALA A 520 5.15 -1.68 -0.36
N MET A 521 5.54 -1.96 0.88
CA MET A 521 6.87 -2.49 1.21
C MET A 521 7.13 -3.87 0.60
N ARG A 522 6.09 -4.67 0.38
CA ARG A 522 6.22 -5.96 -0.28
C ARG A 522 6.34 -5.83 -1.80
N LEU A 523 5.66 -4.86 -2.41
CA LEU A 523 5.76 -4.52 -3.83
C LEU A 523 7.10 -3.84 -4.15
N ASP A 524 7.64 -3.09 -3.20
CA ASP A 524 8.92 -2.38 -3.32
C ASP A 524 9.88 -2.77 -2.18
N PRO A 525 10.54 -3.94 -2.22
CA PRO A 525 11.38 -4.43 -1.13
C PRO A 525 12.60 -3.54 -0.78
N LYS A 526 13.03 -2.68 -1.70
CA LYS A 526 14.08 -1.67 -1.49
C LYS A 526 13.50 -0.29 -1.22
N TYR A 527 12.31 -0.24 -0.66
CA TYR A 527 11.49 0.95 -0.45
C TYR A 527 12.28 2.15 0.14
N PRO A 528 11.88 3.38 -0.22
CA PRO A 528 12.45 4.58 0.35
C PRO A 528 12.07 4.74 1.83
N PRO A 529 12.88 5.45 2.62
CA PRO A 529 12.66 5.65 4.06
C PRO A 529 11.29 6.25 4.43
N ASP A 530 10.63 6.96 3.52
CA ASP A 530 9.29 7.55 3.74
C ASP A 530 8.19 6.52 4.05
N TYR A 531 8.35 5.27 3.55
CA TYR A 531 7.42 4.17 3.87
C TYR A 531 7.48 3.82 5.36
N LEU A 532 8.68 3.81 5.96
CA LEU A 532 8.86 3.59 7.40
C LEU A 532 8.21 4.70 8.24
N ARG A 533 8.29 5.96 7.78
CA ARG A 533 7.59 7.07 8.45
C ARG A 533 6.08 6.83 8.45
N THR A 534 5.51 6.49 7.30
CA THR A 534 4.07 6.24 7.16
C THR A 534 3.63 5.06 8.04
N LEU A 535 4.46 4.00 8.14
CA LEU A 535 4.27 2.86 9.04
C LEU A 535 4.28 3.29 10.51
N ALA A 536 5.30 4.05 10.91
CA ALA A 536 5.46 4.51 12.28
C ALA A 536 4.29 5.39 12.74
N ILE A 537 3.79 6.26 11.85
CA ILE A 537 2.60 7.08 12.11
C ILE A 537 1.38 6.17 12.31
N ALA A 538 1.17 5.15 11.44
CA ALA A 538 0.08 4.21 11.60
C ALA A 538 0.16 3.43 12.93
N GLN A 539 1.35 2.99 13.32
CA GLN A 539 1.58 2.31 14.60
C GLN A 539 1.33 3.25 15.80
N PHE A 540 1.78 4.50 15.71
CA PHE A 540 1.55 5.52 16.74
C PHE A 540 0.06 5.80 16.92
N HIS A 541 -0.69 5.94 15.83
CA HIS A 541 -2.14 6.17 15.86
C HIS A 541 -2.92 4.98 16.43
N GLN A 542 -2.38 3.76 16.36
CA GLN A 542 -2.92 2.56 17.00
C GLN A 542 -2.46 2.42 18.47
N GLU A 543 -1.80 3.41 19.06
CA GLU A 543 -1.23 3.39 20.41
C GLU A 543 -0.15 2.31 20.61
N ARG A 544 0.38 1.76 19.53
CA ARG A 544 1.46 0.78 19.53
C ARG A 544 2.82 1.49 19.61
N TYR A 545 3.03 2.22 20.69
CA TYR A 545 4.16 3.14 20.85
C TYR A 545 5.52 2.44 20.81
N GLU A 546 5.66 1.20 21.34
CA GLU A 546 6.88 0.41 21.21
C GLU A 546 7.28 0.24 19.74
N ASN A 547 6.35 -0.23 18.91
CA ASN A 547 6.59 -0.48 17.49
C ASN A 547 6.92 0.82 16.75
N ALA A 548 6.18 1.89 17.01
CA ALA A 548 6.42 3.19 16.41
C ALA A 548 7.80 3.73 16.76
N VAL A 549 8.21 3.63 18.03
CA VAL A 549 9.54 4.04 18.49
C VAL A 549 10.65 3.21 17.85
N GLU A 550 10.47 1.90 17.73
CA GLU A 550 11.43 1.01 17.07
C GLU A 550 11.60 1.37 15.60
N THR A 551 10.47 1.52 14.88
CA THR A 551 10.46 1.90 13.46
C THR A 551 11.13 3.26 13.24
N LEU A 552 10.84 4.27 14.08
CA LEU A 552 11.44 5.61 13.99
C LEU A 552 12.91 5.61 14.36
N ARG A 553 13.34 4.80 15.33
CA ARG A 553 14.77 4.65 15.64
C ARG A 553 15.54 4.07 14.46
N PHE A 554 14.98 3.05 13.80
CA PHE A 554 15.56 2.50 12.58
C PHE A 554 15.63 3.56 11.48
N LEU A 555 14.54 4.30 11.24
CA LEU A 555 14.47 5.37 10.25
C LEU A 555 15.52 6.47 10.50
N THR A 556 15.63 6.95 11.74
CA THR A 556 16.58 8.00 12.10
C THR A 556 18.05 7.54 12.07
N ALA A 557 18.29 6.22 12.20
CA ALA A 557 19.63 5.63 12.03
C ALA A 557 20.09 5.60 10.56
N LEU A 558 19.17 5.65 9.58
CA LEU A 558 19.48 5.75 8.15
C LEU A 558 19.98 7.15 7.73
N GLN A 559 20.19 8.07 8.68
CA GLN A 559 20.60 9.49 8.47
C GLN A 559 19.61 10.28 7.58
N TRP A 560 18.34 9.85 7.60
CA TRP A 560 17.24 10.57 6.98
C TRP A 560 16.75 11.65 7.94
N ASP A 561 17.42 12.82 7.93
CA ASP A 561 17.21 13.90 8.90
C ASP A 561 15.95 14.71 8.60
N VAL A 562 14.78 14.17 8.90
CA VAL A 562 13.51 14.90 8.87
C VAL A 562 13.07 15.23 10.29
N ALA A 563 12.77 16.49 10.53
CA ALA A 563 12.44 17.00 11.87
C ALA A 563 11.24 16.28 12.51
N ASP A 564 10.21 15.96 11.72
CA ASP A 564 8.96 15.37 12.22
C ASP A 564 9.13 13.95 12.78
N ASP A 565 10.13 13.21 12.29
CA ASP A 565 10.47 11.89 12.81
C ASP A 565 10.90 11.96 14.27
N TYR A 566 11.68 12.99 14.61
CA TYR A 566 12.13 13.23 15.99
C TYR A 566 11.00 13.70 16.92
N VAL A 567 10.00 14.42 16.38
CA VAL A 567 8.81 14.84 17.14
C VAL A 567 7.98 13.60 17.52
N THR A 568 7.67 12.76 16.55
CA THR A 568 6.87 11.54 16.78
C THR A 568 7.62 10.56 17.68
N LEU A 569 8.95 10.44 17.49
CA LEU A 569 9.80 9.62 18.35
C LEU A 569 9.84 10.12 19.80
N ALA A 570 9.99 11.45 20.02
CA ALA A 570 9.95 12.02 21.35
C ALA A 570 8.61 11.80 22.04
N SER A 571 7.50 11.99 21.31
CA SER A 571 6.15 11.75 21.81
C SER A 571 5.91 10.27 22.18
N GLY A 572 6.32 9.34 21.31
CA GLY A 572 6.23 7.91 21.58
C GLY A 572 7.00 7.50 22.83
N LEU A 573 8.23 8.02 23.00
CA LEU A 573 9.03 7.82 24.21
C LEU A 573 8.34 8.37 25.48
N GLY A 574 7.67 9.53 25.35
CA GLY A 574 6.89 10.12 26.44
C GLY A 574 5.73 9.23 26.87
N HIS A 575 4.97 8.67 25.93
CA HIS A 575 3.88 7.71 26.23
C HIS A 575 4.41 6.44 26.91
N LEU A 576 5.62 6.01 26.59
CA LEU A 576 6.29 4.87 27.21
C LEU A 576 6.96 5.20 28.56
N ASN A 577 6.89 6.45 29.02
CA ASN A 577 7.62 6.95 30.20
C ASN A 577 9.14 6.70 30.12
N ARG A 578 9.73 6.70 28.93
CA ARG A 578 11.15 6.49 28.67
C ARG A 578 11.84 7.83 28.41
N THR A 579 12.37 8.45 29.44
CA THR A 579 13.06 9.76 29.34
C THR A 579 14.44 9.68 28.71
N SER A 580 15.09 8.49 28.76
CA SER A 580 16.39 8.29 28.13
C SER A 580 16.28 8.42 26.59
N GLY A 581 17.11 9.30 26.03
CA GLY A 581 17.13 9.59 24.58
C GLY A 581 16.20 10.72 24.13
N VAL A 582 15.25 11.18 24.93
CA VAL A 582 14.36 12.30 24.57
C VAL A 582 15.18 13.57 24.31
N GLN A 583 16.12 13.91 25.21
CA GLN A 583 16.95 15.11 25.04
C GLN A 583 17.80 15.08 23.77
N LEU A 584 18.28 13.90 23.37
CA LEU A 584 19.00 13.74 22.11
C LEU A 584 18.09 14.03 20.90
N ASN A 585 16.84 13.54 20.94
CA ASN A 585 15.87 13.78 19.87
C ASN A 585 15.47 15.25 19.77
N ILE A 586 15.30 15.92 20.92
CA ILE A 586 15.06 17.37 20.98
C ILE A 586 16.25 18.13 20.37
N ALA A 587 17.48 17.76 20.74
CA ALA A 587 18.67 18.39 20.20
C ALA A 587 18.83 18.19 18.69
N LYS A 588 18.51 16.99 18.18
CA LYS A 588 18.51 16.69 16.74
C LYS A 588 17.46 17.53 16.01
N PHE A 589 16.22 17.56 16.51
CA PHE A 589 15.18 18.43 15.97
C PHE A 589 15.65 19.88 15.92
N ASN A 590 16.13 20.42 17.04
CA ASN A 590 16.57 21.83 17.15
C ASN A 590 17.69 22.13 16.16
N GLY A 591 18.64 21.21 15.97
CA GLY A 591 19.72 21.35 14.99
C GLY A 591 19.19 21.47 13.56
N ILE A 592 18.15 20.69 13.19
CA ILE A 592 17.51 20.77 11.87
C ILE A 592 16.69 22.08 11.76
N ALA A 593 15.89 22.40 12.79
CA ALA A 593 15.05 23.59 12.83
C ALA A 593 15.85 24.88 12.68
N VAL A 594 16.97 25.01 13.40
CA VAL A 594 17.88 26.20 13.34
C VAL A 594 18.44 26.36 11.92
N ARG A 595 18.91 25.29 11.27
CA ARG A 595 19.40 25.36 9.88
C ARG A 595 18.30 25.80 8.90
N ALA A 596 17.04 25.44 9.18
CA ALA A 596 15.88 25.85 8.40
C ALA A 596 15.29 27.21 8.78
N GLY A 597 15.91 27.93 9.76
CA GLY A 597 15.38 29.21 10.28
C GLY A 597 14.05 29.06 11.05
N ARG A 598 13.81 27.88 11.66
CA ARG A 598 12.58 27.54 12.39
C ARG A 598 12.82 27.62 13.91
N ALA A 599 11.71 27.74 14.66
CA ALA A 599 11.75 27.74 16.12
C ALA A 599 12.21 26.39 16.69
N PRO A 600 12.84 26.38 17.90
CA PRO A 600 13.14 25.17 18.65
C PRO A 600 11.88 24.36 18.96
N LEU A 601 12.07 23.07 19.26
CA LEU A 601 10.97 22.17 19.61
C LEU A 601 10.25 22.65 20.88
N SER A 602 8.97 22.88 20.73
CA SER A 602 8.04 23.12 21.82
C SER A 602 6.69 22.52 21.47
N VAL A 603 5.88 22.22 22.49
CA VAL A 603 4.51 21.70 22.28
C VAL A 603 3.71 22.64 21.40
N GLN A 604 3.82 23.95 21.64
CA GLN A 604 3.14 24.95 20.84
C GLN A 604 3.64 25.00 19.39
N ALA A 605 4.95 24.94 19.16
CA ALA A 605 5.51 24.95 17.81
C ALA A 605 5.03 23.73 16.99
N VAL A 606 4.91 22.57 17.63
CA VAL A 606 4.35 21.37 17.01
C VAL A 606 2.84 21.52 16.75
N ALA A 607 2.08 22.01 17.72
CA ALA A 607 0.64 22.26 17.57
C ALA A 607 0.34 23.18 16.37
N TRP A 608 1.17 24.21 16.16
CA TRP A 608 1.06 25.13 15.04
C TRP A 608 1.38 24.47 13.70
N ARG A 609 2.51 23.76 13.62
CA ARG A 609 3.01 23.18 12.40
C ARG A 609 2.10 22.07 11.87
N TRP A 610 1.60 21.22 12.75
CA TRP A 610 0.78 20.07 12.38
C TRP A 610 -0.62 20.45 11.92
N TYR A 611 -1.07 21.67 12.20
CA TYR A 611 -2.33 22.17 11.66
C TYR A 611 -2.21 22.60 10.19
N ASP A 612 -1.00 22.95 9.77
CA ASP A 612 -0.69 23.39 8.40
C ASP A 612 -0.23 22.21 7.50
N ASP A 613 0.28 21.15 8.10
CA ASP A 613 0.69 19.95 7.37
C ASP A 613 -0.51 19.07 6.99
N MET A 614 -0.46 18.48 5.77
CA MET A 614 -1.48 17.61 5.13
C MET A 614 -1.93 16.40 5.97
N PHE A 615 -1.44 16.24 7.20
CA PHE A 615 -1.62 15.02 8.01
C PHE A 615 -2.54 15.18 9.21
N ASP A 616 -3.06 16.38 9.51
CA ASP A 616 -3.77 16.61 10.78
C ASP A 616 -5.29 16.84 10.60
N TYR A 617 -5.94 15.89 9.92
CA TYR A 617 -7.42 15.92 9.87
C TYR A 617 -8.05 15.32 11.13
N ASN A 618 -7.33 14.46 11.89
CA ASN A 618 -7.87 13.81 13.07
C ASN A 618 -7.38 14.44 14.38
N PRO A 619 -8.21 15.22 15.10
CA PRO A 619 -7.83 15.89 16.33
C PRO A 619 -7.30 14.95 17.43
N LEU A 620 -7.79 13.70 17.49
CA LEU A 620 -7.34 12.72 18.50
C LEU A 620 -5.86 12.39 18.37
N TYR A 621 -5.34 12.32 17.15
CA TYR A 621 -3.94 12.00 16.93
C TYR A 621 -3.03 13.16 17.30
N ARG A 622 -3.44 14.38 16.95
CA ARG A 622 -2.74 15.58 17.40
C ARG A 622 -2.68 15.64 18.92
N ASP A 623 -3.80 15.45 19.60
CA ASP A 623 -3.87 15.52 21.05
C ASP A 623 -2.97 14.48 21.71
N ARG A 624 -2.92 13.24 21.18
CA ARG A 624 -1.99 12.20 21.62
C ARG A 624 -0.52 12.61 21.40
N LEU A 625 -0.20 13.18 20.24
CA LEU A 625 1.14 13.62 19.94
C LEU A 625 1.60 14.69 20.96
N LEU A 626 0.76 15.69 21.20
CA LEU A 626 1.06 16.77 22.14
C LEU A 626 1.13 16.27 23.60
N GLU A 627 0.24 15.34 23.97
CA GLU A 627 0.28 14.69 25.29
C GLU A 627 1.59 13.91 25.49
N GLY A 628 2.02 13.13 24.51
CA GLY A 628 3.28 12.41 24.57
C GLY A 628 4.49 13.32 24.67
N LEU A 629 4.49 14.47 23.96
CA LEU A 629 5.55 15.48 24.09
C LEU A 629 5.60 16.08 25.48
N ARG A 630 4.45 16.38 26.11
CA ARG A 630 4.40 16.86 27.52
C ARG A 630 4.95 15.81 28.47
N LYS A 631 4.55 14.55 28.31
CA LYS A 631 5.11 13.41 29.10
C LYS A 631 6.61 13.25 28.90
N ALA A 632 7.10 13.56 27.71
CA ALA A 632 8.53 13.57 27.39
C ALA A 632 9.30 14.77 27.99
N GLY A 633 8.61 15.75 28.58
CA GLY A 633 9.22 16.94 29.15
C GLY A 633 9.62 18.00 28.10
N VAL A 634 8.99 17.99 26.93
CA VAL A 634 9.16 19.03 25.93
C VAL A 634 8.50 20.32 26.45
N PRO A 635 9.18 21.50 26.40
CA PRO A 635 8.63 22.74 26.91
C PRO A 635 7.39 23.18 26.14
N GLU A 636 6.43 23.80 26.81
CA GLU A 636 5.21 24.34 26.15
C GLU A 636 5.54 25.39 25.07
N GLY A 637 6.56 26.20 25.26
CA GLY A 637 7.02 27.22 24.30
C GLY A 637 6.68 28.65 24.69
N ALA A 638 7.22 29.62 23.96
CA ALA A 638 6.94 31.03 24.16
C ALA A 638 5.52 31.37 23.64
N GLY A 639 4.81 32.23 24.37
CA GLY A 639 3.42 32.60 24.04
C GLY A 639 2.37 31.69 24.70
N THR A 640 2.75 31.02 25.78
CA THR A 640 1.93 30.10 26.58
C THR A 640 0.93 30.81 27.52
N ASP A 641 0.81 32.12 27.43
CA ASP A 641 -0.16 32.93 28.15
C ASP A 641 -1.62 32.53 27.81
N ILE A 642 -1.80 31.79 26.72
CA ILE A 642 -3.13 31.27 26.33
C ILE A 642 -2.99 29.78 25.95
N PRO A 643 -3.81 28.88 26.54
CA PRO A 643 -3.87 27.49 26.13
C PRO A 643 -4.24 27.34 24.65
N TYR A 644 -3.62 26.38 23.96
CA TYR A 644 -3.85 26.07 22.55
C TYR A 644 -5.36 25.96 22.21
N ASP A 645 -6.11 25.24 23.02
CA ASP A 645 -7.55 25.03 22.81
C ASP A 645 -8.36 26.32 22.82
N THR A 646 -7.87 27.37 23.47
CA THR A 646 -8.55 28.66 23.56
C THR A 646 -8.50 29.42 22.24
N TYR A 647 -7.36 29.39 21.52
CA TYR A 647 -7.22 30.12 20.25
C TYR A 647 -7.40 29.24 19.02
N ALA A 648 -7.27 27.90 19.14
CA ALA A 648 -7.49 27.00 18.01
C ALA A 648 -8.99 26.75 17.70
N ARG A 649 -9.85 26.73 18.73
CA ARG A 649 -11.31 26.53 18.55
C ARG A 649 -11.99 27.52 17.61
N PRO A 650 -11.64 28.83 17.58
CA PRO A 650 -12.21 29.76 16.63
C PRO A 650 -11.80 29.55 15.18
N VAL A 651 -10.74 28.78 14.93
CA VAL A 651 -10.21 28.53 13.59
C VAL A 651 -10.89 27.28 13.01
N SER A 652 -11.42 27.39 11.81
CA SER A 652 -11.99 26.28 11.06
C SER A 652 -11.45 26.26 9.64
N ARG A 653 -11.37 25.06 9.06
CA ARG A 653 -10.93 24.84 7.67
C ARG A 653 -12.11 24.29 6.87
N ILE A 654 -12.54 25.02 5.85
CA ILE A 654 -13.66 24.65 4.98
C ILE A 654 -13.15 24.67 3.55
N ASN A 655 -13.22 23.55 2.86
CA ASN A 655 -12.73 23.40 1.47
C ASN A 655 -11.26 23.86 1.28
N GLY A 656 -10.42 23.60 2.29
CA GLY A 656 -9.01 24.00 2.26
C GLY A 656 -8.70 25.42 2.67
N GLU A 657 -9.72 26.28 2.86
CA GLU A 657 -9.54 27.66 3.31
C GLU A 657 -9.81 27.82 4.80
N TYR A 658 -8.97 28.60 5.48
CA TYR A 658 -9.13 28.91 6.90
C TYR A 658 -10.11 30.08 7.11
N THR A 659 -10.90 29.97 8.15
CA THR A 659 -11.76 31.03 8.69
C THR A 659 -11.55 31.13 10.18
N VAL A 660 -11.72 32.33 10.72
CA VAL A 660 -11.58 32.63 12.16
C VAL A 660 -12.84 33.23 12.69
N ASN A 661 -13.49 32.55 13.62
CA ASN A 661 -14.68 33.12 14.27
C ASN A 661 -14.29 34.33 15.14
N GLY A 662 -14.86 35.49 14.86
CA GLY A 662 -14.55 36.73 15.53
C GLY A 662 -13.55 37.64 14.80
N ALA A 663 -12.81 37.15 13.78
CA ALA A 663 -12.00 37.99 12.91
C ALA A 663 -12.70 38.21 11.55
N ALA A 664 -12.63 39.42 11.04
CA ALA A 664 -13.17 39.70 9.72
C ALA A 664 -12.22 39.21 8.60
N LYS A 665 -12.68 38.25 7.79
CA LYS A 665 -11.97 37.85 6.56
C LYS A 665 -12.07 38.95 5.53
N VAL A 666 -10.97 39.46 5.02
CA VAL A 666 -10.90 40.61 4.10
C VAL A 666 -10.15 40.26 2.81
N ALA A 667 -10.72 40.77 1.70
CA ALA A 667 -10.12 40.68 0.38
C ALA A 667 -9.01 41.75 0.18
N THR A 668 -8.11 41.53 -0.76
CA THR A 668 -6.94 42.37 -1.06
C THR A 668 -7.23 43.86 -1.14
N MET A 669 -8.29 44.28 -1.89
CA MET A 669 -8.65 45.70 -1.99
C MET A 669 -9.09 46.28 -0.66
N SER A 670 -9.77 45.52 0.19
CA SER A 670 -10.21 45.92 1.52
C SER A 670 -9.02 46.07 2.47
N VAL A 671 -8.05 45.15 2.37
CA VAL A 671 -6.79 45.22 3.12
C VAL A 671 -6.02 46.47 2.74
N LYS A 672 -5.88 46.78 1.45
CA LYS A 672 -5.21 48.02 1.00
C LYS A 672 -5.84 49.27 1.56
N ARG A 673 -7.18 49.36 1.56
CA ARG A 673 -7.89 50.47 2.14
C ARG A 673 -7.71 50.59 3.65
N LEU A 674 -7.86 49.49 4.37
CA LEU A 674 -7.64 49.47 5.84
C LEU A 674 -6.22 49.89 6.20
N TYR A 675 -5.23 49.40 5.40
CA TYR A 675 -3.83 49.75 5.59
C TYR A 675 -3.55 51.24 5.34
N ASP A 676 -4.10 51.80 4.26
CA ASP A 676 -4.00 53.23 3.96
C ASP A 676 -4.70 54.08 5.03
N ASP A 677 -5.73 53.54 5.67
CA ASP A 677 -6.45 54.17 6.81
C ASP A 677 -5.70 53.99 8.14
N GLY A 678 -4.47 53.46 8.15
CA GLY A 678 -3.64 53.35 9.32
C GLY A 678 -3.73 52.03 10.10
N ALA A 679 -4.43 51.00 9.60
CA ALA A 679 -4.41 49.69 10.21
C ALA A 679 -2.99 49.08 10.22
N LYS A 680 -2.66 48.38 11.29
CA LYS A 680 -1.33 47.71 11.43
C LYS A 680 -1.34 46.40 10.66
N LEU A 681 -0.47 46.27 9.65
CA LEU A 681 -0.28 45.04 8.91
C LEU A 681 0.84 44.23 9.55
N ILE A 682 0.49 43.06 10.06
CA ILE A 682 1.40 42.13 10.73
C ILE A 682 1.70 40.99 9.79
N ASP A 683 2.95 40.88 9.39
CA ASP A 683 3.46 39.75 8.62
C ASP A 683 3.91 38.64 9.58
N VAL A 684 3.18 37.54 9.57
CA VAL A 684 3.42 36.39 10.46
C VAL A 684 4.29 35.30 9.87
N ARG A 685 4.82 35.51 8.65
CA ARG A 685 5.78 34.60 8.01
C ARG A 685 7.11 34.59 8.74
N SER A 686 8.00 33.62 8.41
CA SER A 686 9.36 33.60 8.95
C SER A 686 10.12 34.88 8.61
N THR A 687 11.04 35.29 9.51
CA THR A 687 11.91 36.44 9.28
C THR A 687 12.68 36.35 7.96
N VAL A 688 13.12 35.16 7.57
CA VAL A 688 13.80 34.93 6.28
C VAL A 688 12.89 35.29 5.10
N THR A 689 11.63 34.88 5.15
CA THR A 689 10.65 35.17 4.10
C THR A 689 10.30 36.66 4.06
N PHE A 690 10.09 37.27 5.23
CA PHE A 690 9.86 38.71 5.35
C PHE A 690 11.02 39.53 4.76
N ASN A 691 12.23 39.22 5.13
CA ASN A 691 13.41 39.95 4.62
C ASN A 691 13.63 39.84 3.12
N ARG A 692 13.12 38.74 2.50
CA ARG A 692 13.20 38.54 1.07
C ARG A 692 12.23 39.47 0.30
N SER A 693 11.02 39.62 0.81
CA SER A 693 10.00 40.52 0.22
C SER A 693 8.83 40.69 1.17
N HIS A 694 8.40 41.93 1.43
CA HIS A 694 7.28 42.28 2.31
C HIS A 694 6.54 43.55 1.84
N VAL A 695 5.36 43.80 2.39
CA VAL A 695 4.61 45.03 2.13
C VAL A 695 5.35 46.19 2.85
N PRO A 696 5.57 47.33 2.16
CA PRO A 696 6.23 48.50 2.78
C PRO A 696 5.54 48.89 4.09
N GLY A 697 6.29 48.99 5.19
CA GLY A 697 5.77 49.34 6.50
C GLY A 697 5.02 48.24 7.25
N ALA A 698 4.95 47.00 6.74
CA ALA A 698 4.48 45.87 7.51
C ALA A 698 5.42 45.50 8.66
N VAL A 699 4.87 45.03 9.76
CA VAL A 699 5.66 44.64 10.94
C VAL A 699 5.82 43.11 10.93
N SER A 700 7.09 42.66 11.04
CA SER A 700 7.39 41.23 11.12
C SER A 700 7.22 40.70 12.54
N LEU A 701 6.20 39.88 12.74
CA LEU A 701 5.99 39.11 13.96
C LEU A 701 5.73 37.64 13.62
N PRO A 702 6.79 36.85 13.30
CA PRO A 702 6.63 35.45 12.94
C PRO A 702 5.79 34.68 13.96
N ALA A 703 4.72 34.02 13.47
CA ALA A 703 3.74 33.34 14.29
C ALA A 703 4.37 32.28 15.22
N ALA A 704 5.36 31.56 14.73
CA ALA A 704 6.00 30.46 15.43
C ALA A 704 7.06 30.87 16.45
N SER A 705 7.60 32.11 16.39
CA SER A 705 8.78 32.48 17.19
C SER A 705 8.72 33.85 17.88
N ALA A 706 7.96 34.78 17.35
CA ALA A 706 7.97 36.16 17.84
C ALA A 706 6.58 36.72 18.25
N LEU A 707 5.50 36.13 17.79
CA LEU A 707 4.15 36.62 18.09
C LEU A 707 3.70 36.23 19.50
N SER A 708 3.60 37.22 20.37
CA SER A 708 3.07 37.12 21.74
C SER A 708 2.19 38.32 22.07
N SER A 709 1.44 38.27 23.20
CA SER A 709 0.68 39.42 23.69
C SER A 709 1.59 40.64 23.88
N ASP A 710 2.80 40.42 24.44
CA ASP A 710 3.72 41.52 24.73
C ASP A 710 4.30 42.15 23.46
N THR A 711 4.71 41.30 22.47
CA THR A 711 5.28 41.83 21.22
C THR A 711 4.24 42.52 20.36
N LEU A 712 3.00 42.00 20.32
CA LEU A 712 1.93 42.64 19.60
C LEU A 712 1.52 43.96 20.25
N SER A 713 1.50 44.07 21.61
CA SER A 713 1.17 45.29 22.34
C SER A 713 2.15 46.43 22.10
N GLN A 714 3.40 46.12 21.72
CA GLN A 714 4.42 47.12 21.32
C GLN A 714 4.15 47.74 19.95
N VAL A 715 3.33 47.07 19.13
CA VAL A 715 3.02 47.49 17.75
C VAL A 715 1.65 48.11 17.62
N ALA A 716 0.66 47.57 18.36
CA ALA A 716 -0.74 47.94 18.25
C ALA A 716 -1.44 47.92 19.62
N GLY A 717 -2.28 48.92 19.87
CA GLY A 717 -3.21 48.93 21.00
C GLY A 717 -4.39 47.96 20.77
N ARG A 718 -5.15 47.60 21.82
CA ARG A 718 -6.22 46.61 21.74
C ARG A 718 -7.39 47.07 20.89
N ASP A 719 -7.58 48.38 20.73
CA ASP A 719 -8.61 49.02 19.93
C ASP A 719 -8.14 49.37 18.50
N ASP A 720 -6.86 49.13 18.19
CA ASP A 720 -6.32 49.37 16.86
C ASP A 720 -6.83 48.29 15.88
N LYS A 721 -6.95 48.69 14.61
CA LYS A 721 -7.19 47.75 13.51
C LYS A 721 -5.92 46.97 13.22
N VAL A 722 -5.94 45.66 13.41
CA VAL A 722 -4.80 44.79 13.17
C VAL A 722 -5.13 43.77 12.05
N ILE A 723 -4.29 43.73 11.03
CA ILE A 723 -4.44 42.82 9.89
C ILE A 723 -3.32 41.80 9.95
N PHE A 724 -3.67 40.55 10.07
CA PHE A 724 -2.70 39.44 9.98
C PHE A 724 -2.60 38.90 8.56
N ALA A 725 -1.39 38.84 8.02
CA ALA A 725 -1.12 38.37 6.66
C ALA A 725 -0.03 37.28 6.66
N CYS A 726 -0.23 36.28 5.80
CA CYS A 726 0.69 35.19 5.57
C CYS A 726 0.80 34.91 4.06
N GLN A 727 1.22 33.70 3.70
CA GLN A 727 1.51 33.28 2.34
C GLN A 727 0.29 33.01 1.45
N GLY A 728 -0.93 33.17 1.96
CA GLY A 728 -2.17 33.02 1.18
C GLY A 728 -3.18 32.12 1.88
N LYS A 729 -4.24 31.79 1.15
CA LYS A 729 -5.47 31.15 1.67
C LYS A 729 -5.27 29.77 2.31
N TYR A 730 -4.17 29.12 2.03
CA TYR A 730 -3.83 27.80 2.57
C TYR A 730 -2.89 27.85 3.77
N CYS A 731 -2.41 29.04 4.15
CA CYS A 731 -1.51 29.24 5.29
C CYS A 731 -2.30 29.47 6.58
N VAL A 732 -2.05 28.64 7.58
CA VAL A 732 -2.75 28.70 8.87
C VAL A 732 -2.26 29.81 9.79
N ASP A 733 -1.01 30.27 9.64
CA ASP A 733 -0.36 31.20 10.57
C ASP A 733 -1.14 32.51 10.78
N ALA A 734 -1.66 33.11 9.71
CA ALA A 734 -2.45 34.31 9.84
C ALA A 734 -3.80 34.07 10.53
N ALA A 735 -4.41 32.89 10.33
CA ALA A 735 -5.64 32.50 11.00
C ALA A 735 -5.43 32.34 12.51
N PHE A 736 -4.39 31.59 12.91
CA PHE A 736 -4.06 31.45 14.34
C PHE A 736 -3.59 32.76 14.98
N ALA A 737 -2.80 33.55 14.27
CA ALA A 737 -2.40 34.87 14.76
C ALA A 737 -3.63 35.75 15.05
N SER A 738 -4.62 35.74 14.13
CA SER A 738 -5.88 36.44 14.33
C SER A 738 -6.63 35.90 15.55
N ALA A 739 -6.72 34.58 15.71
CA ALA A 739 -7.40 33.97 16.85
C ALA A 739 -6.70 34.27 18.18
N LYS A 740 -5.36 34.29 18.22
CA LYS A 740 -4.62 34.72 19.41
C LYS A 740 -4.85 36.17 19.75
N ALA A 741 -4.81 37.06 18.79
CA ALA A 741 -5.10 38.47 19.02
C ALA A 741 -6.49 38.67 19.63
N LEU A 742 -7.52 37.97 19.13
CA LEU A 742 -8.87 37.97 19.73
C LEU A 742 -8.82 37.47 21.18
N ALA A 743 -8.11 36.40 21.47
CA ALA A 743 -7.98 35.84 22.82
C ALA A 743 -7.21 36.79 23.76
N TRP A 744 -6.28 37.61 23.25
CA TRP A 744 -5.59 38.67 24.00
C TRP A 744 -6.45 39.94 24.17
N GLY A 745 -7.67 39.96 23.62
CA GLY A 745 -8.61 41.05 23.79
C GLY A 745 -8.53 42.18 22.75
N TYR A 746 -7.89 41.90 21.59
CA TYR A 746 -7.99 42.81 20.43
C TYR A 746 -9.41 42.69 19.84
N ASN A 747 -10.08 43.79 19.56
CA ASN A 747 -11.47 43.82 19.13
C ASN A 747 -11.65 44.15 17.64
N GLN A 748 -10.63 44.64 16.96
CA GLN A 748 -10.62 44.96 15.53
C GLN A 748 -9.58 44.12 14.75
N VAL A 749 -9.84 42.81 14.69
CA VAL A 749 -8.93 41.85 14.07
C VAL A 749 -9.41 41.49 12.67
N PHE A 750 -8.50 41.58 11.71
CA PHE A 750 -8.74 41.27 10.31
C PHE A 750 -7.83 40.13 9.85
N TYR A 751 -8.39 39.17 9.11
CA TYR A 751 -7.68 38.05 8.54
C TYR A 751 -7.57 38.23 7.04
N PHE A 752 -6.33 38.43 6.55
CA PHE A 752 -6.03 38.56 5.12
C PHE A 752 -5.76 37.18 4.52
N ALA A 753 -6.82 36.51 4.08
CA ALA A 753 -6.74 35.14 3.57
C ALA A 753 -5.96 35.00 2.25
N GLU A 754 -6.09 35.97 1.33
CA GLU A 754 -5.36 35.96 0.06
C GLU A 754 -3.86 36.22 0.27
N GLY A 755 -3.48 36.84 1.38
CA GLY A 755 -2.12 37.08 1.81
C GLY A 755 -1.27 37.89 0.81
N PHE A 756 0.04 37.74 0.90
CA PHE A 756 0.98 38.45 0.02
C PHE A 756 0.79 38.12 -1.48
N PRO A 757 0.41 36.92 -1.89
CA PRO A 757 0.08 36.67 -3.30
C PRO A 757 -1.03 37.58 -3.83
N GLY A 758 -2.13 37.74 -3.08
CA GLY A 758 -3.21 38.65 -3.48
C GLY A 758 -2.76 40.10 -3.57
N TRP A 759 -1.86 40.54 -2.65
CA TRP A 759 -1.27 41.87 -2.66
C TRP A 759 -0.43 42.12 -3.92
N ILE A 760 0.41 41.15 -4.32
CA ILE A 760 1.24 41.22 -5.51
C ILE A 760 0.39 41.23 -6.79
N ASP A 761 -0.64 40.39 -6.85
CA ASP A 761 -1.55 40.27 -8.01
C ASP A 761 -2.33 41.55 -8.27
N ALA A 762 -2.65 42.27 -7.21
CA ALA A 762 -3.28 43.57 -7.33
C ALA A 762 -2.31 44.68 -7.78
N GLY A 763 -1.02 44.35 -8.02
CA GLY A 763 -0.01 45.30 -8.45
C GLY A 763 0.45 46.27 -7.36
N TYR A 764 0.22 45.94 -6.08
CA TYR A 764 0.63 46.81 -4.99
C TYR A 764 2.12 46.66 -4.66
N PRO A 765 2.77 47.72 -4.14
CA PRO A 765 4.22 47.76 -3.93
C PRO A 765 4.67 46.74 -2.89
N MET A 766 5.87 46.19 -3.13
CA MET A 766 6.64 45.35 -2.23
C MET A 766 8.03 45.94 -2.03
N GLU A 767 8.61 45.72 -0.86
CA GLU A 767 10.01 46.09 -0.59
C GLU A 767 10.82 44.87 -0.11
N THR A 768 12.12 44.98 -0.21
CA THR A 768 13.09 43.97 0.26
C THR A 768 13.99 44.58 1.32
N THR A 769 14.25 43.82 2.39
CA THR A 769 15.26 44.26 3.36
C THR A 769 16.65 44.06 2.77
N PRO A 770 17.51 45.11 2.70
CA PRO A 770 18.86 44.94 2.19
C PRO A 770 19.61 43.87 2.98
N ARG A 771 20.27 42.95 2.26
CA ARG A 771 21.19 42.02 2.91
C ARG A 771 22.30 42.83 3.60
N ARG A 772 22.35 42.81 4.93
CA ARG A 772 23.50 43.29 5.70
C ARG A 772 24.67 42.31 5.62
#